data_4caaa98d697e7bc37db6b3a34d55c99b
#
_entry.id   4caaa98d697e7bc37db6b3a34d55c99b
#
_cell.length_a   1.000
_cell.length_b   1.000
_cell.length_c   1.000
_cell.angle_alpha   90.00
_cell.angle_beta   90.00
_cell.angle_gamma   90.00
#
_symmetry.space_group_name_H-M   'P 1'
#
loop_
_entity.id
_entity.type
_entity.pdbx_description
1 polymer ?
#
loop_
_entity_poly.entity_id
_entity_poly.type
_entity_poly.pdbx_seq_one_letter_code
_entity_poly.pdbx_strand_id
1 'polypeptide(L)'
;MKPLRYTLILLYLISSSIAVAQNELPGNPIITHTYCADPSARVFGDTLWLYPSHDKDDATDFLMDDFHAYSTTDMKTWTDHGVIYRPLDDIAWAKSRTWAPDCIERNGKYYFYYAVDRENIGVAVANSPAGPFHDPLGHPLISKNSPGVVCDRMFIDACPFIDDDGQAYLFVGQNTVNVIRLNEDMISYDGKVQQVEGVQDFFEAVWVHKHNDTYYMTYATSPFRRGKKQEIAYCTSKNPLGPYTYQGIILKPVNSGTTHCSIVNYKGQDYMFYHTADISRALAPDYFSANRRSVCVDSLFYNEDGTIRPIETTLNYDKLKLNDIADDRKLSLLASCIRKPEIVKDGKKITVNAGTTRTELQRIIDECMDEGGGTVIIPAGTYEMDGPLELKSKVRLHLSDGATLSFTSDPDAYLPVVQSRYEGVEVNSRCPMIHAHWQEDVVITGEGNAVIDINGHEMAKWGMTIGIENWEESLFGSHGETPELSDINRLREMGDKLVPLSDRIFGEGTKLRVCAIEFNSCSRVLLSGVTIKNCPFWCIHPLYCEDVTIDKVTIESHYPNNDGISPESSRRVLIENCVFMTGDDAVAVKSGRDTDGRRIGRPSEDIVIRNCEMNTNGNGICIGSEISGGVKNVYISDIEIGDVKNGILFKSNLDRGGYIENVYVNGIKMRSVAGAALRFETNYLHYRGGNFPTRYNNFRINNINVGKSDQFAIFYEGNETERITDVKLTNFFVGSAQWPYYLRFTKNCTFTDCTVNNQPIPENPPESEKKRTCDVW
;
A
#
# COMPACT_ATOMS: atom_id res chain seq x y z
N MET A 1 77.31 30.68 -46.38
CA MET A 1 76.15 31.38 -45.84
C MET A 1 75.09 30.36 -45.59
N LYS A 2 74.82 29.99 -44.35
CA LYS A 2 73.74 29.10 -43.93
C LYS A 2 72.71 29.92 -43.14
N PRO A 3 71.42 29.78 -43.37
CA PRO A 3 70.41 30.50 -42.57
C PRO A 3 70.06 29.81 -41.24
N LEU A 4 69.97 30.63 -40.20
CA LEU A 4 69.52 30.26 -38.86
C LEU A 4 68.06 29.87 -38.87
N ARG A 5 67.73 28.69 -38.31
CA ARG A 5 66.37 28.29 -38.02
C ARG A 5 65.99 28.68 -36.58
N TYR A 6 65.01 29.55 -36.43
CA TYR A 6 64.38 29.81 -35.15
C TYR A 6 63.33 28.74 -34.89
N THR A 7 63.47 27.99 -33.80
CA THR A 7 62.48 27.05 -33.32
C THR A 7 61.57 27.76 -32.32
N LEU A 8 60.35 28.02 -32.68
CA LEU A 8 59.29 28.51 -31.77
C LEU A 8 58.86 27.36 -30.91
N ILE A 9 59.07 27.44 -29.57
CA ILE A 9 58.47 26.53 -28.58
C ILE A 9 57.13 27.10 -28.20
N LEU A 10 56.04 26.42 -28.65
CA LEU A 10 54.68 26.71 -28.28
C LEU A 10 54.43 26.00 -26.93
N LEU A 11 54.37 26.75 -25.82
CA LEU A 11 53.89 26.23 -24.55
C LEU A 11 52.34 26.12 -24.63
N TYR A 12 51.83 24.88 -24.74
CA TYR A 12 50.46 24.57 -24.48
C TYR A 12 50.21 24.52 -22.95
N LEU A 13 49.57 25.56 -22.42
CA LEU A 13 48.97 25.52 -21.09
C LEU A 13 47.74 24.61 -21.20
N ILE A 14 47.87 23.35 -20.76
CA ILE A 14 46.73 22.46 -20.53
C ILE A 14 46.09 22.93 -19.23
N SER A 15 45.08 23.76 -19.33
CA SER A 15 44.12 23.96 -18.24
C SER A 15 43.30 22.68 -18.10
N SER A 16 43.68 21.82 -17.17
CA SER A 16 42.83 20.72 -16.71
C SER A 16 41.66 21.33 -15.98
N SER A 17 40.57 21.62 -16.69
CA SER A 17 39.25 21.74 -16.09
C SER A 17 38.91 20.36 -15.53
N ILE A 18 39.01 20.23 -14.21
CA ILE A 18 38.39 19.14 -13.50
C ILE A 18 36.87 19.34 -13.71
N ALA A 19 36.30 18.67 -14.69
CA ALA A 19 34.84 18.51 -14.76
C ALA A 19 34.47 17.67 -13.52
N VAL A 20 34.00 18.32 -12.49
CA VAL A 20 33.24 17.65 -11.43
C VAL A 20 32.07 17.02 -12.17
N ALA A 21 32.00 15.70 -12.20
CA ALA A 21 30.88 14.99 -12.75
C ALA A 21 29.64 15.50 -12.00
N GLN A 22 28.82 16.31 -12.66
CA GLN A 22 27.48 16.65 -12.15
C GLN A 22 26.75 15.32 -11.97
N ASN A 23 26.39 14.99 -10.74
CA ASN A 23 25.50 13.88 -10.49
C ASN A 23 24.20 14.18 -11.25
N GLU A 24 23.93 13.42 -12.31
CA GLU A 24 22.64 13.51 -13.00
C GLU A 24 21.55 13.16 -11.99
N LEU A 25 20.68 14.11 -11.68
CA LEU A 25 19.50 13.91 -10.85
C LEU A 25 18.52 12.98 -11.61
N PRO A 26 17.73 12.14 -10.91
CA PRO A 26 16.88 11.13 -11.53
C PRO A 26 15.73 11.70 -12.37
N GLY A 27 15.48 13.01 -12.28
CA GLY A 27 14.36 13.71 -12.88
C GLY A 27 13.31 14.07 -11.83
N ASN A 28 12.49 15.07 -12.15
CA ASN A 28 11.46 15.60 -11.27
C ASN A 28 10.06 15.16 -11.72
N PRO A 29 9.12 14.92 -10.76
CA PRO A 29 9.31 14.86 -9.30
C PRO A 29 10.06 13.61 -8.82
N ILE A 30 10.73 13.71 -7.65
CA ILE A 30 11.56 12.61 -7.08
C ILE A 30 10.75 11.58 -6.30
N ILE A 31 9.60 11.98 -5.76
CA ILE A 31 8.65 11.08 -5.09
C ILE A 31 7.38 11.05 -5.93
N THR A 32 7.00 9.87 -6.42
CA THR A 32 5.91 9.70 -7.38
C THR A 32 4.78 8.80 -6.90
N HIS A 33 5.01 7.98 -5.88
CA HIS A 33 4.04 7.02 -5.36
C HIS A 33 3.11 7.59 -4.28
N THR A 34 3.46 8.73 -3.67
CA THR A 34 2.62 9.49 -2.72
C THR A 34 2.56 10.96 -3.12
N TYR A 35 1.49 11.68 -2.75
CA TYR A 35 1.50 13.14 -2.85
C TYR A 35 2.17 13.72 -1.61
N CYS A 36 3.21 14.50 -1.84
CA CYS A 36 3.98 15.12 -0.77
C CYS A 36 4.41 16.54 -1.14
N ALA A 37 4.36 17.42 -0.17
CA ALA A 37 4.55 18.85 -0.34
C ALA A 37 5.43 19.45 0.74
N ASP A 38 5.66 20.76 0.66
CA ASP A 38 6.34 21.54 1.71
C ASP A 38 7.63 20.86 2.19
N PRO A 39 8.58 20.56 1.25
CA PRO A 39 9.71 19.70 1.54
C PRO A 39 10.70 20.35 2.51
N SER A 40 10.98 19.68 3.62
CA SER A 40 12.11 19.98 4.50
C SER A 40 13.21 18.95 4.29
N ALA A 41 14.35 19.38 3.73
CA ALA A 41 15.50 18.53 3.46
C ALA A 41 16.61 18.78 4.50
N ARG A 42 17.09 17.71 5.14
CA ARG A 42 18.14 17.77 6.18
C ARG A 42 19.16 16.68 5.97
N VAL A 43 20.39 16.92 6.35
CA VAL A 43 21.48 15.93 6.27
C VAL A 43 21.84 15.49 7.69
N PHE A 44 21.72 14.18 7.94
CA PHE A 44 22.16 13.56 9.19
C PHE A 44 23.22 12.48 8.87
N GLY A 45 24.45 12.71 9.30
CA GLY A 45 25.59 11.90 8.87
C GLY A 45 25.79 11.94 7.36
N ASP A 46 25.85 10.79 6.70
CA ASP A 46 26.02 10.66 5.25
C ASP A 46 24.69 10.58 4.47
N THR A 47 23.57 10.67 5.17
CA THR A 47 22.23 10.46 4.60
C THR A 47 21.48 11.79 4.53
N LEU A 48 20.89 12.07 3.36
CA LEU A 48 19.94 13.16 3.19
C LEU A 48 18.55 12.63 3.48
N TRP A 49 17.84 13.34 4.35
CA TRP A 49 16.48 13.07 4.77
C TRP A 49 15.53 14.13 4.24
N LEU A 50 14.31 13.72 3.92
CA LEU A 50 13.27 14.58 3.42
C LEU A 50 12.00 14.36 4.26
N TYR A 51 11.47 15.43 4.82
CA TYR A 51 10.27 15.46 5.66
C TYR A 51 9.22 16.37 5.00
N PRO A 52 8.35 15.84 4.15
CA PRO A 52 7.28 16.61 3.53
C PRO A 52 5.99 16.54 4.33
N SER A 53 5.07 17.46 4.02
CA SER A 53 3.63 17.24 4.25
C SER A 53 3.13 16.10 3.37
N HIS A 54 2.24 15.25 3.87
CA HIS A 54 1.62 14.19 3.11
C HIS A 54 0.21 14.61 2.66
N ASP A 55 0.07 15.06 1.41
CA ASP A 55 -1.23 15.43 0.82
C ASP A 55 -2.07 14.18 0.60
N LYS A 56 -3.31 14.15 1.07
CA LYS A 56 -4.23 13.03 0.83
C LYS A 56 -4.53 12.86 -0.66
N ASP A 57 -4.60 11.61 -1.12
CA ASP A 57 -4.86 11.28 -2.53
C ASP A 57 -6.22 11.79 -3.02
N ASP A 58 -7.21 11.89 -2.14
CA ASP A 58 -8.57 12.39 -2.40
C ASP A 58 -8.79 13.84 -1.89
N ALA A 59 -7.72 14.56 -1.56
CA ALA A 59 -7.81 15.90 -0.97
C ALA A 59 -8.62 16.88 -1.81
N THR A 60 -9.63 17.48 -1.19
CA THR A 60 -10.43 18.58 -1.75
C THR A 60 -10.00 19.96 -1.21
N ASP A 61 -8.98 19.99 -0.39
CA ASP A 61 -8.32 21.16 0.21
C ASP A 61 -6.91 20.72 0.64
N PHE A 62 -6.17 21.54 1.38
CA PHE A 62 -4.90 21.15 2.01
C PHE A 62 -5.18 20.22 3.21
N LEU A 63 -5.49 18.96 2.93
CA LEU A 63 -5.83 17.92 3.92
C LEU A 63 -4.65 16.98 4.12
N MET A 64 -4.12 16.97 5.32
CA MET A 64 -3.00 16.16 5.74
C MET A 64 -3.25 15.70 7.18
N ASP A 65 -3.08 14.41 7.45
CA ASP A 65 -3.35 13.81 8.76
C ASP A 65 -2.08 13.24 9.39
N ASP A 66 -1.08 12.94 8.58
CA ASP A 66 0.17 12.31 9.00
C ASP A 66 1.38 12.86 8.24
N PHE A 67 2.56 12.42 8.66
CA PHE A 67 3.84 12.78 8.05
C PHE A 67 4.64 11.54 7.69
N HIS A 68 5.26 11.56 6.51
CA HIS A 68 6.22 10.58 6.04
C HIS A 68 7.65 11.10 6.15
N ALA A 69 8.61 10.17 6.11
CA ALA A 69 10.02 10.50 5.89
C ALA A 69 10.56 9.70 4.73
N TYR A 70 11.44 10.33 3.97
CA TYR A 70 12.19 9.70 2.89
C TYR A 70 13.68 9.91 3.12
N SER A 71 14.51 8.98 2.65
CA SER A 71 15.96 9.14 2.76
C SER A 71 16.70 8.68 1.51
N THR A 72 17.88 9.26 1.27
CA THR A 72 18.77 8.87 0.17
C THR A 72 20.22 9.04 0.55
N THR A 73 21.08 8.21 -0.03
CA THR A 73 22.54 8.35 0.05
C THR A 73 23.18 8.71 -1.29
N ASP A 74 22.40 8.73 -2.38
CA ASP A 74 22.87 8.91 -3.75
C ASP A 74 22.09 9.93 -4.58
N MET A 75 21.04 10.53 -4.04
CA MET A 75 20.08 11.43 -4.70
C MET A 75 19.28 10.77 -5.84
N LYS A 76 19.41 9.47 -6.04
CA LYS A 76 18.76 8.71 -7.13
C LYS A 76 17.72 7.74 -6.61
N THR A 77 18.06 7.04 -5.55
CA THR A 77 17.20 6.06 -4.91
C THR A 77 16.69 6.62 -3.59
N TRP A 78 15.38 6.66 -3.43
CA TRP A 78 14.71 7.15 -2.23
C TRP A 78 14.06 6.00 -1.49
N THR A 79 14.40 5.86 -0.20
CA THR A 79 13.73 4.93 0.70
C THR A 79 12.56 5.64 1.37
N ASP A 80 11.36 5.12 1.20
CA ASP A 80 10.18 5.55 1.94
C ASP A 80 10.13 4.81 3.30
N HIS A 81 10.12 5.56 4.39
CA HIS A 81 10.00 5.02 5.75
C HIS A 81 8.55 4.93 6.23
N GLY A 82 7.60 5.25 5.37
CA GLY A 82 6.19 5.28 5.70
C GLY A 82 5.82 6.40 6.66
N VAL A 83 4.72 6.23 7.37
CA VAL A 83 4.22 7.20 8.33
C VAL A 83 5.09 7.19 9.59
N ILE A 84 5.74 8.32 9.87
CA ILE A 84 6.61 8.51 11.04
C ILE A 84 5.91 9.18 12.21
N TYR A 85 4.79 9.90 11.97
CA TYR A 85 4.03 10.58 13.02
C TYR A 85 2.59 10.91 12.56
N ARG A 86 1.62 10.76 13.48
CA ARG A 86 0.19 11.06 13.29
C ARG A 86 -0.32 11.99 14.40
N PRO A 87 -0.08 13.30 14.34
CA PRO A 87 -0.47 14.21 15.41
C PRO A 87 -1.96 14.17 15.77
N LEU A 88 -2.85 14.00 14.78
CA LEU A 88 -4.30 14.00 15.02
C LEU A 88 -4.80 12.74 15.74
N ASP A 89 -4.04 11.64 15.68
CA ASP A 89 -4.34 10.40 16.40
C ASP A 89 -3.62 10.33 17.75
N ASP A 90 -2.40 10.89 17.83
CA ASP A 90 -1.48 10.67 18.94
C ASP A 90 -1.62 11.72 20.06
N ILE A 91 -2.13 12.94 19.77
CA ILE A 91 -2.17 14.04 20.73
C ILE A 91 -3.56 14.66 20.91
N ALA A 92 -3.97 14.80 22.16
CA ALA A 92 -5.32 15.27 22.51
C ALA A 92 -5.60 16.75 22.17
N TRP A 93 -4.56 17.58 22.02
CA TRP A 93 -4.73 19.01 21.72
C TRP A 93 -4.77 19.32 20.22
N ALA A 94 -4.40 18.39 19.34
CA ALA A 94 -4.53 18.54 17.88
C ALA A 94 -5.95 18.16 17.44
N LYS A 95 -6.60 18.99 16.64
CA LYS A 95 -8.01 18.79 16.23
C LYS A 95 -8.16 18.63 14.74
N SER A 96 -7.35 19.29 13.94
CA SER A 96 -7.44 19.27 12.50
C SER A 96 -6.12 19.69 11.86
N ARG A 97 -5.85 19.26 10.66
CA ARG A 97 -4.82 19.77 9.73
C ARG A 97 -3.43 19.88 10.35
N THR A 98 -2.53 19.05 9.88
CA THR A 98 -1.10 19.09 10.21
C THR A 98 -0.30 19.45 8.96
N TRP A 99 0.59 20.48 9.03
CA TRP A 99 1.24 21.04 7.86
C TRP A 99 2.72 21.31 8.04
N ALA A 100 3.45 21.37 6.90
CA ALA A 100 4.79 21.89 6.74
C ALA A 100 5.74 21.56 7.91
N PRO A 101 6.17 20.29 7.98
CA PRO A 101 7.06 19.85 9.03
C PRO A 101 8.51 20.24 8.72
N ASP A 102 9.32 20.34 9.78
CA ASP A 102 10.78 20.36 9.65
C ASP A 102 11.41 19.58 10.81
N CYS A 103 12.51 18.88 10.53
CA CYS A 103 13.20 18.04 11.50
C CYS A 103 14.66 18.46 11.66
N ILE A 104 15.14 18.58 12.90
CA ILE A 104 16.54 18.90 13.18
C ILE A 104 17.11 17.97 14.24
N GLU A 105 18.40 17.66 14.15
CA GLU A 105 19.13 16.81 15.11
C GLU A 105 19.85 17.66 16.15
N ARG A 106 19.80 17.24 17.41
CA ARG A 106 20.65 17.74 18.47
C ARG A 106 20.95 16.67 19.52
N ASN A 107 22.22 16.41 19.80
CA ASN A 107 22.68 15.48 20.83
C ASN A 107 22.13 14.05 20.64
N GLY A 108 22.03 13.57 19.41
CA GLY A 108 21.53 12.23 19.08
C GLY A 108 20.02 12.05 19.17
N LYS A 109 19.28 13.15 19.31
CA LYS A 109 17.82 13.18 19.26
C LYS A 109 17.35 14.01 18.07
N TYR A 110 16.19 13.66 17.55
CA TYR A 110 15.55 14.31 16.42
C TYR A 110 14.31 15.05 16.90
N TYR A 111 14.21 16.33 16.54
CA TYR A 111 13.14 17.24 16.97
C TYR A 111 12.35 17.64 15.73
N PHE A 112 11.08 17.27 15.70
CA PHE A 112 10.19 17.42 14.58
C PHE A 112 9.14 18.50 14.89
N TYR A 113 9.25 19.66 14.22
CA TYR A 113 8.33 20.79 14.40
C TYR A 113 7.29 20.76 13.30
N TYR A 114 6.03 21.02 13.65
CA TYR A 114 4.91 20.94 12.71
C TYR A 114 3.79 21.92 13.11
N ALA A 115 3.07 22.43 12.12
CA ALA A 115 1.93 23.29 12.35
C ALA A 115 0.66 22.45 12.56
N VAL A 116 -0.22 22.88 13.47
CA VAL A 116 -1.51 22.26 13.78
C VAL A 116 -2.60 23.29 13.90
N ASP A 117 -3.80 22.99 13.40
CA ASP A 117 -5.01 23.79 13.55
C ASP A 117 -4.91 25.22 13.01
N ARG A 118 -3.89 25.55 12.21
CA ARG A 118 -3.54 26.89 11.72
C ARG A 118 -3.14 27.88 12.80
N GLU A 119 -2.97 27.44 14.02
CA GLU A 119 -2.82 28.30 15.21
C GLU A 119 -1.64 27.91 16.10
N ASN A 120 -1.16 26.69 15.98
CA ASN A 120 -0.23 26.10 16.94
C ASN A 120 0.97 25.47 16.23
N ILE A 121 2.13 25.56 16.87
CA ILE A 121 3.31 24.77 16.49
C ILE A 121 3.57 23.75 17.59
N GLY A 122 3.59 22.48 17.19
CA GLY A 122 4.01 21.36 18.02
C GLY A 122 5.48 21.03 17.84
N VAL A 123 6.02 20.28 18.78
CA VAL A 123 7.32 19.62 18.67
C VAL A 123 7.18 18.17 19.10
N ALA A 124 7.64 17.24 18.29
CA ALA A 124 7.73 15.83 18.62
C ALA A 124 9.19 15.37 18.63
N VAL A 125 9.51 14.35 19.41
CA VAL A 125 10.88 13.87 19.61
C VAL A 125 11.00 12.40 19.30
N ALA A 126 12.11 12.00 18.66
CA ALA A 126 12.47 10.62 18.38
C ALA A 126 13.96 10.35 18.63
N ASN A 127 14.33 9.08 18.75
CA ASN A 127 15.73 8.63 18.81
C ASN A 127 16.27 8.21 17.42
N SER A 128 15.42 8.26 16.40
CA SER A 128 15.75 7.92 15.02
C SER A 128 15.16 8.97 14.09
N PRO A 129 15.85 9.32 12.97
CA PRO A 129 15.29 10.24 11.99
C PRO A 129 14.04 9.69 11.27
N ALA A 130 13.84 8.37 11.28
CA ALA A 130 12.61 7.71 10.78
C ALA A 130 11.52 7.57 11.86
N GLY A 131 11.65 8.20 13.00
CA GLY A 131 10.70 8.07 14.11
C GLY A 131 10.82 6.72 14.84
N PRO A 132 9.75 6.24 15.51
CA PRO A 132 8.50 6.97 15.69
C PRO A 132 8.68 8.23 16.55
N PHE A 133 7.99 9.30 16.18
CA PHE A 133 7.99 10.55 16.93
C PHE A 133 6.86 10.54 17.96
N HIS A 134 7.05 11.27 19.06
CA HIS A 134 6.05 11.43 20.12
C HIS A 134 6.09 12.85 20.70
N ASP A 135 4.94 13.37 21.14
CA ASP A 135 4.81 14.68 21.78
C ASP A 135 5.31 14.63 23.23
N PRO A 136 6.41 15.35 23.59
CA PRO A 136 6.92 15.36 24.95
C PRO A 136 6.19 16.35 25.87
N LEU A 137 5.35 17.26 25.31
CA LEU A 137 4.79 18.39 26.06
C LEU A 137 3.33 18.18 26.46
N GLY A 138 2.52 17.52 25.64
CA GLY A 138 1.08 17.42 25.80
C GLY A 138 0.33 18.74 25.57
N HIS A 139 1.01 19.75 24.98
CA HIS A 139 0.47 21.06 24.60
C HIS A 139 1.34 21.69 23.51
N PRO A 140 0.85 22.70 22.77
CA PRO A 140 1.67 23.41 21.78
C PRO A 140 2.96 23.98 22.40
N LEU A 141 4.08 23.92 21.66
CA LEU A 141 5.31 24.64 22.03
C LEU A 141 5.04 26.16 22.02
N ILE A 142 4.38 26.66 20.98
CA ILE A 142 4.00 28.06 20.85
C ILE A 142 2.73 28.16 19.98
N SER A 143 1.91 29.18 20.22
CA SER A 143 0.67 29.43 19.48
C SER A 143 0.57 30.87 18.99
N LYS A 144 -0.37 31.14 18.10
CA LYS A 144 -0.64 32.50 17.60
C LYS A 144 -1.01 33.48 18.72
N ASN A 145 -1.50 32.99 19.87
CA ASN A 145 -1.90 33.78 21.02
C ASN A 145 -0.79 33.89 22.09
N SER A 146 0.38 33.32 21.86
CA SER A 146 1.50 33.43 22.78
C SER A 146 2.01 34.87 22.88
N PRO A 147 2.44 35.35 24.06
CA PRO A 147 2.91 36.72 24.26
C PRO A 147 4.02 37.08 23.27
N GLY A 148 3.88 38.21 22.57
CA GLY A 148 4.86 38.73 21.62
C GLY A 148 4.71 38.19 20.20
N VAL A 149 3.87 37.20 19.95
CA VAL A 149 3.59 36.71 18.59
C VAL A 149 2.77 37.76 17.82
N VAL A 150 3.19 38.04 16.59
CA VAL A 150 2.45 38.83 15.61
C VAL A 150 1.92 37.89 14.54
N CYS A 151 0.60 37.71 14.51
CA CYS A 151 -0.08 36.82 13.56
C CYS A 151 -1.49 37.36 13.27
N ASP A 152 -1.72 37.69 12.04
CA ASP A 152 -3.02 38.25 11.56
C ASP A 152 -3.91 37.19 10.90
N ARG A 153 -3.36 36.03 10.51
CA ARG A 153 -4.10 34.99 9.79
C ARG A 153 -3.79 33.57 10.30
N MET A 154 -2.68 32.97 9.87
CA MET A 154 -2.28 31.62 10.24
C MET A 154 -0.89 31.63 10.89
N PHE A 155 -0.67 30.76 11.86
CA PHE A 155 0.62 30.58 12.52
C PHE A 155 1.16 29.22 12.15
N ILE A 156 1.97 29.16 11.08
CA ILE A 156 2.36 27.96 10.35
C ILE A 156 3.83 28.03 9.90
N ASP A 157 4.32 26.94 9.32
CA ASP A 157 5.60 26.80 8.61
C ASP A 157 6.81 27.06 9.53
N ALA A 158 6.99 26.15 10.47
CA ALA A 158 8.06 26.22 11.44
C ALA A 158 9.40 25.74 10.82
N CYS A 159 10.42 26.59 10.88
CA CYS A 159 11.78 26.27 10.44
C CYS A 159 12.77 26.36 11.60
N PRO A 160 13.22 25.26 12.21
CA PRO A 160 14.30 25.25 13.18
C PRO A 160 15.64 25.47 12.52
N PHE A 161 16.52 26.24 13.16
CA PHE A 161 17.87 26.52 12.70
C PHE A 161 18.83 26.54 13.90
N ILE A 162 19.94 25.80 13.84
CA ILE A 162 21.01 25.84 14.83
C ILE A 162 22.19 26.57 14.22
N ASP A 163 22.63 27.65 14.87
CA ASP A 163 23.78 28.44 14.41
C ASP A 163 25.13 27.79 14.86
N ASP A 164 26.24 28.28 14.33
CA ASP A 164 27.59 27.76 14.57
C ASP A 164 27.99 27.88 16.08
N ASP A 165 27.40 28.81 16.82
CA ASP A 165 27.61 28.95 18.27
C ASP A 165 26.77 27.98 19.11
N GLY A 166 25.94 27.15 18.46
CA GLY A 166 25.05 26.18 19.07
C GLY A 166 23.71 26.76 19.53
N GLN A 167 23.44 28.06 19.34
CA GLN A 167 22.11 28.63 19.62
C GLN A 167 21.11 28.16 18.60
N ALA A 168 20.02 27.59 19.08
CA ALA A 168 18.89 27.17 18.23
C ALA A 168 17.82 28.24 18.16
N TYR A 169 17.25 28.41 16.99
CA TYR A 169 16.15 29.34 16.68
C TYR A 169 15.00 28.59 16.02
N LEU A 170 13.78 29.09 16.18
CA LEU A 170 12.62 28.65 15.42
C LEU A 170 11.97 29.85 14.73
N PHE A 171 11.99 29.85 13.42
CA PHE A 171 11.32 30.84 12.58
C PHE A 171 9.94 30.32 12.17
N VAL A 172 8.91 31.18 12.22
CA VAL A 172 7.53 30.75 12.00
C VAL A 172 6.61 31.91 11.63
N GLY A 173 5.56 31.66 10.85
CA GLY A 173 4.45 32.57 10.66
C GLY A 173 4.01 32.78 9.22
N GLN A 174 2.91 33.50 9.08
CA GLN A 174 2.37 33.96 7.81
C GLN A 174 2.17 35.49 7.84
N ASN A 175 2.52 36.17 6.76
CA ASN A 175 2.62 37.64 6.60
C ASN A 175 3.70 38.33 7.49
N THR A 176 4.04 37.74 8.63
CA THR A 176 5.09 38.20 9.53
C THR A 176 5.93 37.03 9.97
N VAL A 177 7.26 37.13 9.85
CA VAL A 177 8.19 36.13 10.39
C VAL A 177 8.41 36.44 11.87
N ASN A 178 7.97 35.53 12.73
CA ASN A 178 8.31 35.51 14.14
C ASN A 178 9.52 34.58 14.34
N VAL A 179 10.40 34.94 15.27
CA VAL A 179 11.52 34.11 15.67
C VAL A 179 11.59 34.00 17.20
N ILE A 180 11.84 32.79 17.68
CA ILE A 180 12.12 32.51 19.09
C ILE A 180 13.48 31.84 19.26
N ARG A 181 14.11 32.05 20.40
CA ARG A 181 15.32 31.32 20.80
C ARG A 181 14.90 30.07 21.55
N LEU A 182 15.19 28.93 20.98
CA LEU A 182 14.98 27.65 21.65
C LEU A 182 16.02 27.46 22.77
N ASN A 183 15.61 26.85 23.86
CA ASN A 183 16.51 26.39 24.90
C ASN A 183 17.28 25.13 24.43
N GLU A 184 18.27 24.69 25.20
CA GLU A 184 19.08 23.52 24.87
C GLU A 184 18.27 22.22 24.74
N ASP A 185 17.12 22.13 25.41
CA ASP A 185 16.21 21.00 25.36
C ASP A 185 15.42 20.88 24.03
N MET A 186 15.46 21.93 23.20
CA MET A 186 14.77 22.00 21.91
C MET A 186 13.22 21.90 21.97
N ILE A 187 12.65 21.80 23.18
CA ILE A 187 11.20 21.66 23.43
C ILE A 187 10.64 22.80 24.29
N SER A 188 11.44 23.81 24.53
CA SER A 188 11.06 25.04 25.23
C SER A 188 11.82 26.24 24.65
N TYR A 189 11.41 27.47 25.00
CA TYR A 189 12.07 28.70 24.54
C TYR A 189 12.19 29.72 25.66
N ASP A 190 12.98 30.79 25.45
CA ASP A 190 13.30 31.81 26.45
C ASP A 190 12.15 32.77 26.85
N GLY A 191 10.95 32.51 26.36
CA GLY A 191 9.74 33.30 26.58
C GLY A 191 9.66 34.61 25.77
N LYS A 192 10.60 34.86 24.85
CA LYS A 192 10.66 36.06 24.02
C LYS A 192 10.37 35.71 22.58
N VAL A 193 9.53 36.52 21.95
CA VAL A 193 9.25 36.46 20.50
C VAL A 193 9.69 37.76 19.88
N GLN A 194 10.42 37.68 18.79
CA GLN A 194 10.90 38.79 18.02
C GLN A 194 10.39 38.69 16.57
N GLN A 195 10.07 39.81 15.94
CA GLN A 195 9.77 39.88 14.51
C GLN A 195 11.05 40.14 13.73
N VAL A 196 11.21 39.45 12.60
CA VAL A 196 12.34 39.64 11.70
C VAL A 196 12.10 40.82 10.79
N GLU A 197 13.02 41.82 10.82
CA GLU A 197 12.92 43.01 10.01
C GLU A 197 13.62 42.87 8.66
N GLY A 198 13.17 43.65 7.65
CA GLY A 198 13.78 43.76 6.33
C GLY A 198 13.30 42.71 5.32
N VAL A 199 12.42 41.80 5.71
CA VAL A 199 11.82 40.81 4.80
C VAL A 199 10.70 41.47 3.99
N GLN A 200 10.83 41.46 2.66
CA GLN A 200 9.85 42.12 1.78
C GLN A 200 8.90 41.12 1.17
N ASP A 201 7.59 41.42 1.23
CA ASP A 201 6.54 40.64 0.58
C ASP A 201 6.46 39.16 1.07
N PHE A 202 6.86 38.93 2.30
CA PHE A 202 6.74 37.62 2.94
C PHE A 202 5.26 37.20 3.05
N PHE A 203 4.98 35.98 2.65
CA PHE A 203 3.67 35.38 2.88
C PHE A 203 3.77 34.20 3.81
N GLU A 204 4.52 33.15 3.45
CA GLU A 204 4.65 31.90 4.23
C GLU A 204 5.92 31.13 3.84
N ALA A 205 6.09 29.89 4.33
CA ALA A 205 7.16 28.98 3.89
C ALA A 205 8.58 29.49 4.19
N VAL A 206 8.81 29.97 5.39
CA VAL A 206 10.14 30.44 5.79
C VAL A 206 11.13 29.30 5.89
N TRP A 207 12.29 29.45 5.27
CA TRP A 207 13.45 28.55 5.39
C TRP A 207 14.73 29.36 5.64
N VAL A 208 15.51 28.99 6.64
CA VAL A 208 16.76 29.66 6.98
C VAL A 208 17.93 28.69 6.88
N HIS A 209 18.98 29.12 6.18
CA HIS A 209 20.25 28.41 6.11
C HIS A 209 21.41 29.39 6.11
N LYS A 210 22.62 28.89 6.36
CA LYS A 210 23.87 29.66 6.33
C LYS A 210 24.76 29.16 5.20
N HIS A 211 25.26 30.09 4.39
CA HIS A 211 26.29 29.78 3.40
C HIS A 211 27.42 30.77 3.60
N ASN A 212 28.61 30.24 3.88
CA ASN A 212 29.74 31.02 4.40
C ASN A 212 29.31 31.84 5.64
N ASP A 213 29.67 33.14 5.71
CA ASP A 213 29.31 34.03 6.82
C ASP A 213 28.00 34.81 6.59
N THR A 214 27.09 34.26 5.77
CA THR A 214 25.83 34.93 5.42
C THR A 214 24.65 34.03 5.70
N TYR A 215 23.64 34.57 6.34
CA TYR A 215 22.36 33.93 6.58
C TYR A 215 21.43 34.26 5.42
N TYR A 216 20.80 33.23 4.88
CA TYR A 216 19.83 33.31 3.80
C TYR A 216 18.48 32.89 4.36
N MET A 217 17.47 33.70 4.09
CA MET A 217 16.08 33.36 4.37
C MET A 217 15.32 33.33 3.06
N THR A 218 14.80 32.15 2.69
CA THR A 218 13.92 31.97 1.54
C THR A 218 12.46 31.84 1.99
N TYR A 219 11.52 32.23 1.16
CA TYR A 219 10.11 32.25 1.50
C TYR A 219 9.20 32.39 0.27
N ALA A 220 7.94 31.97 0.43
CA ALA A 220 6.90 32.20 -0.57
C ALA A 220 6.40 33.65 -0.51
N THR A 221 6.27 34.28 -1.69
CA THR A 221 5.72 35.64 -1.82
C THR A 221 4.20 35.63 -1.78
N SER A 222 3.57 36.79 -1.49
CA SER A 222 2.12 36.89 -1.37
C SER A 222 1.38 36.53 -2.68
N PRO A 223 0.42 35.59 -2.66
CA PRO A 223 -0.42 35.24 -3.80
C PRO A 223 -1.49 36.33 -4.09
N PHE A 224 -1.72 37.26 -3.15
CA PHE A 224 -2.75 38.30 -3.24
C PHE A 224 -2.31 39.52 -4.02
N ARG A 225 -1.08 39.55 -4.51
CA ARG A 225 -0.66 40.61 -5.44
C ARG A 225 -1.44 40.50 -6.75
N ARG A 226 -2.03 41.57 -7.17
CA ARG A 226 -2.85 41.64 -8.38
C ARG A 226 -2.07 41.12 -9.61
N GLY A 227 -2.54 39.99 -10.17
CA GLY A 227 -1.99 39.41 -11.40
C GLY A 227 -0.69 38.59 -11.21
N LYS A 228 -0.27 38.30 -9.99
CA LYS A 228 0.91 37.45 -9.72
C LYS A 228 0.55 36.17 -8.99
N LYS A 229 1.25 35.07 -9.35
CA LYS A 229 1.27 33.84 -8.59
C LYS A 229 2.38 33.88 -7.55
N GLN A 230 2.36 32.97 -6.57
CA GLN A 230 3.45 32.83 -5.60
C GLN A 230 4.78 32.48 -6.29
N GLU A 231 5.85 33.08 -5.79
CA GLU A 231 7.24 32.89 -6.19
C GLU A 231 8.05 32.58 -4.93
N ILE A 232 9.22 31.95 -5.03
CA ILE A 232 10.18 31.90 -3.92
C ILE A 232 11.13 33.07 -4.04
N ALA A 233 11.10 33.96 -3.05
CA ALA A 233 12.03 35.05 -2.85
C ALA A 233 13.07 34.70 -1.79
N TYR A 234 14.14 35.49 -1.74
CA TYR A 234 15.11 35.40 -0.65
C TYR A 234 15.65 36.75 -0.23
N CYS A 235 16.12 36.78 1.00
CA CYS A 235 16.85 37.90 1.59
C CYS A 235 18.06 37.39 2.37
N THR A 236 19.03 38.27 2.64
CA THR A 236 20.28 37.93 3.32
C THR A 236 20.56 38.84 4.52
N SER A 237 21.29 38.32 5.50
CA SER A 237 21.76 39.06 6.69
C SER A 237 23.12 38.57 7.17
N LYS A 238 23.80 39.36 7.99
CA LYS A 238 24.97 38.93 8.76
C LYS A 238 24.62 38.50 10.20
N ASN A 239 23.33 38.55 10.56
CA ASN A 239 22.82 38.14 11.85
C ASN A 239 21.56 37.28 11.63
N PRO A 240 21.43 36.11 12.28
CA PRO A 240 20.27 35.24 12.11
C PRO A 240 18.94 35.92 12.46
N LEU A 241 18.97 36.89 13.37
CA LEU A 241 17.78 37.66 13.78
C LEU A 241 17.49 38.89 12.90
N GLY A 242 18.31 39.12 11.85
CA GLY A 242 18.19 40.29 10.97
C GLY A 242 18.93 41.55 11.45
N PRO A 243 18.68 42.71 10.84
CA PRO A 243 17.74 42.89 9.72
C PRO A 243 18.21 42.20 8.46
N TYR A 244 17.26 41.75 7.64
CA TYR A 244 17.53 41.14 6.36
C TYR A 244 17.42 42.17 5.21
N THR A 245 18.12 41.87 4.12
CA THR A 245 18.09 42.66 2.89
C THR A 245 17.56 41.81 1.75
N TYR A 246 16.47 42.22 1.11
CA TYR A 246 15.88 41.54 -0.05
C TYR A 246 16.86 41.49 -1.22
N GLN A 247 16.97 40.28 -1.84
CA GLN A 247 17.91 40.01 -2.92
C GLN A 247 17.21 39.69 -4.26
N GLY A 248 15.99 39.11 -4.23
CA GLY A 248 15.27 38.81 -5.47
C GLY A 248 14.48 37.50 -5.41
N ILE A 249 14.04 37.05 -6.59
CA ILE A 249 13.30 35.81 -6.81
C ILE A 249 14.26 34.72 -7.30
N ILE A 250 14.23 33.55 -6.66
CA ILE A 250 15.03 32.40 -7.04
C ILE A 250 14.23 31.29 -7.72
N LEU A 251 12.91 31.19 -7.46
CA LEU A 251 12.02 30.28 -8.17
C LEU A 251 10.79 31.02 -8.66
N LYS A 252 10.57 30.95 -9.98
CA LYS A 252 9.37 31.48 -10.62
C LYS A 252 8.14 30.61 -10.27
N PRO A 253 6.91 31.10 -10.51
CA PRO A 253 5.71 30.33 -10.20
C PRO A 253 5.72 28.97 -10.86
N VAL A 254 5.51 27.93 -10.05
CA VAL A 254 5.34 26.56 -10.48
C VAL A 254 3.86 26.19 -10.58
N ASN A 255 3.56 25.04 -11.17
CA ASN A 255 2.21 24.52 -11.28
C ASN A 255 1.76 23.91 -9.94
N SER A 256 1.30 24.74 -9.02
CA SER A 256 0.87 24.32 -7.68
C SER A 256 -0.14 25.30 -7.08
N GLY A 257 -0.87 24.89 -6.05
CA GLY A 257 -1.75 25.77 -5.26
C GLY A 257 -0.99 26.67 -4.29
N THR A 258 0.17 26.23 -3.82
CA THR A 258 1.12 26.95 -2.96
C THR A 258 2.54 26.73 -3.46
N THR A 259 3.53 27.38 -2.83
CA THR A 259 4.94 27.07 -3.05
C THR A 259 5.70 27.08 -1.74
N HIS A 260 6.63 26.14 -1.56
CA HIS A 260 7.47 25.98 -0.38
C HIS A 260 8.81 25.41 -0.82
N CYS A 261 9.90 25.77 -0.14
CA CYS A 261 11.20 25.22 -0.47
C CYS A 261 12.08 25.00 0.77
N SER A 262 13.06 24.10 0.62
CA SER A 262 14.22 24.00 1.50
C SER A 262 15.50 23.99 0.68
N ILE A 263 16.60 24.45 1.30
CA ILE A 263 17.93 24.48 0.68
C ILE A 263 18.89 23.73 1.58
N VAL A 264 19.68 22.81 1.01
CA VAL A 264 20.62 21.99 1.75
C VAL A 264 21.89 21.72 0.94
N ASN A 265 23.05 21.72 1.61
CA ASN A 265 24.28 21.22 1.02
C ASN A 265 24.37 19.70 1.27
N TYR A 266 24.56 18.94 0.21
CA TYR A 266 24.76 17.51 0.30
C TYR A 266 25.94 17.07 -0.58
N LYS A 267 26.93 16.45 0.04
CA LYS A 267 28.17 15.99 -0.61
C LYS A 267 28.87 17.07 -1.45
N GLY A 268 28.84 18.32 -0.97
CA GLY A 268 29.53 19.45 -1.59
C GLY A 268 28.77 20.14 -2.71
N GLN A 269 27.53 19.76 -2.98
CA GLN A 269 26.61 20.42 -3.91
C GLN A 269 25.40 20.96 -3.15
N ASP A 270 24.98 22.18 -3.46
CA ASP A 270 23.76 22.77 -2.90
C ASP A 270 22.56 22.40 -3.77
N TYR A 271 21.44 22.06 -3.10
CA TYR A 271 20.18 21.67 -3.73
C TYR A 271 19.03 22.48 -3.16
N MET A 272 18.07 22.79 -4.02
CA MET A 272 16.79 23.35 -3.62
C MET A 272 15.69 22.31 -3.85
N PHE A 273 15.00 21.94 -2.78
CA PHE A 273 13.79 21.12 -2.82
C PHE A 273 12.59 22.03 -2.87
N TYR A 274 11.61 21.68 -3.69
CA TYR A 274 10.35 22.40 -3.84
C TYR A 274 9.26 21.41 -4.26
N HIS A 275 8.03 21.87 -4.52
CA HIS A 275 6.97 20.97 -4.97
C HIS A 275 6.22 21.53 -6.17
N THR A 276 5.58 20.61 -6.95
CA THR A 276 4.65 20.95 -8.04
C THR A 276 3.40 20.07 -7.96
N ALA A 277 2.32 20.45 -8.65
CA ALA A 277 1.12 19.64 -8.80
C ALA A 277 0.99 19.02 -10.20
N ASP A 278 2.10 18.85 -10.90
CA ASP A 278 2.07 18.44 -12.30
C ASP A 278 1.57 17.00 -12.46
N ILE A 279 1.97 16.08 -11.56
CA ILE A 279 1.47 14.69 -11.57
C ILE A 279 -0.05 14.67 -11.35
N SER A 280 -0.56 15.28 -10.31
CA SER A 280 -1.99 15.24 -10.00
C SER A 280 -2.83 15.86 -11.10
N ARG A 281 -2.36 16.95 -11.72
CA ARG A 281 -3.05 17.59 -12.85
C ARG A 281 -3.02 16.77 -14.12
N ALA A 282 -1.97 15.99 -14.34
CA ALA A 282 -1.88 15.08 -15.47
C ALA A 282 -2.78 13.84 -15.30
N LEU A 283 -2.88 13.32 -14.07
CA LEU A 283 -3.66 12.13 -13.75
C LEU A 283 -5.16 12.40 -13.56
N ALA A 284 -5.50 13.48 -12.88
CA ALA A 284 -6.87 13.90 -12.59
C ALA A 284 -6.98 15.42 -12.60
N PRO A 285 -7.18 16.04 -13.78
CA PRO A 285 -7.17 17.51 -13.93
C PRO A 285 -8.46 18.16 -13.39
N ASP A 286 -8.81 17.88 -12.15
CA ASP A 286 -9.93 18.49 -11.45
C ASP A 286 -9.56 19.83 -10.77
N TYR A 287 -10.53 20.49 -10.16
CA TYR A 287 -10.31 21.77 -9.48
C TYR A 287 -9.32 21.66 -8.31
N PHE A 288 -9.29 20.54 -7.61
CA PHE A 288 -8.47 20.31 -6.41
C PHE A 288 -7.08 19.74 -6.70
N SER A 289 -6.79 19.38 -7.94
CA SER A 289 -5.50 18.79 -8.32
C SER A 289 -4.29 19.62 -7.90
N ALA A 290 -4.45 20.97 -7.82
CA ALA A 290 -3.40 21.88 -7.36
C ALA A 290 -3.00 21.70 -5.89
N ASN A 291 -3.80 21.00 -5.09
CA ASN A 291 -3.59 20.71 -3.67
C ASN A 291 -3.02 19.30 -3.41
N ARG A 292 -2.74 18.55 -4.47
CA ARG A 292 -2.10 17.24 -4.43
C ARG A 292 -0.74 17.36 -5.12
N ARG A 293 0.29 17.54 -4.32
CA ARG A 293 1.60 18.01 -4.77
C ARG A 293 2.63 16.88 -4.77
N SER A 294 3.75 17.07 -5.44
CA SER A 294 4.86 16.11 -5.49
C SER A 294 6.18 16.86 -5.39
N VAL A 295 7.12 16.34 -4.59
CA VAL A 295 8.41 17.00 -4.33
C VAL A 295 9.34 16.88 -5.54
N CYS A 296 9.99 17.99 -5.84
CA CYS A 296 11.03 18.16 -6.84
C CYS A 296 12.33 18.62 -6.20
N VAL A 297 13.46 18.41 -6.89
CA VAL A 297 14.78 18.89 -6.49
C VAL A 297 15.57 19.35 -7.70
N ASP A 298 16.21 20.51 -7.58
CA ASP A 298 17.18 21.00 -8.57
C ASP A 298 18.47 21.50 -7.90
N SER A 299 19.57 21.49 -8.65
CA SER A 299 20.85 22.02 -8.18
C SER A 299 20.77 23.54 -7.99
N LEU A 300 21.31 24.00 -6.88
CA LEU A 300 21.40 25.42 -6.56
C LEU A 300 22.85 25.91 -6.68
N PHE A 301 23.01 27.11 -7.22
CA PHE A 301 24.33 27.72 -7.39
C PHE A 301 24.34 29.14 -6.86
N TYR A 302 25.44 29.49 -6.18
CA TYR A 302 25.74 30.84 -5.76
C TYR A 302 26.67 31.53 -6.81
N ASN A 303 26.46 32.83 -6.98
CA ASN A 303 27.42 33.67 -7.69
C ASN A 303 28.61 34.05 -6.78
N GLU A 304 29.66 34.61 -7.36
CA GLU A 304 30.88 35.04 -6.61
C GLU A 304 30.54 36.09 -5.53
N ASP A 305 29.53 36.88 -5.72
CA ASP A 305 29.04 37.91 -4.76
C ASP A 305 28.11 37.33 -3.67
N GLY A 306 27.87 36.03 -3.69
CA GLY A 306 26.99 35.34 -2.74
C GLY A 306 25.50 35.39 -3.11
N THR A 307 25.10 35.99 -4.22
CA THR A 307 23.72 35.93 -4.67
C THR A 307 23.38 34.54 -5.23
N ILE A 308 22.12 34.11 -5.05
CA ILE A 308 21.65 32.81 -5.57
C ILE A 308 21.22 32.97 -7.04
N ARG A 309 21.67 32.06 -7.91
CA ARG A 309 21.19 32.00 -9.29
C ARG A 309 19.73 31.52 -9.31
N PRO A 310 18.87 32.14 -10.11
CA PRO A 310 17.51 31.63 -10.28
C PRO A 310 17.49 30.16 -10.71
N ILE A 311 16.60 29.38 -10.10
CA ILE A 311 16.45 27.96 -10.39
C ILE A 311 15.78 27.77 -11.75
N GLU A 312 16.40 26.97 -12.60
CA GLU A 312 15.78 26.44 -13.81
C GLU A 312 15.23 25.06 -13.49
N THR A 313 13.90 24.95 -13.43
CA THR A 313 13.22 23.69 -13.04
C THR A 313 13.41 22.62 -14.12
N THR A 314 13.87 21.43 -13.71
CA THR A 314 14.06 20.27 -14.59
C THR A 314 12.88 19.30 -14.52
N LEU A 315 11.69 19.76 -14.96
CA LEU A 315 10.54 18.87 -15.12
C LEU A 315 10.67 18.12 -16.45
N ASN A 316 10.82 16.82 -16.38
CA ASN A 316 10.96 15.99 -17.58
C ASN A 316 9.79 14.99 -17.69
N TYR A 317 8.67 15.48 -18.20
CA TYR A 317 7.46 14.68 -18.45
C TYR A 317 7.70 13.48 -19.37
N ASP A 318 8.64 13.56 -20.31
CA ASP A 318 8.92 12.48 -21.25
C ASP A 318 9.61 11.28 -20.60
N LYS A 319 10.31 11.49 -19.47
CA LYS A 319 10.93 10.43 -18.67
C LYS A 319 9.98 9.84 -17.62
N LEU A 320 8.95 10.58 -17.22
CA LEU A 320 7.90 10.04 -16.37
C LEU A 320 7.03 9.13 -17.25
N LYS A 321 7.16 7.83 -17.05
CA LYS A 321 6.20 6.86 -17.63
C LYS A 321 4.86 7.09 -16.91
N LEU A 322 4.08 8.07 -17.37
CA LEU A 322 2.81 8.48 -16.75
C LEU A 322 1.85 7.30 -16.50
N ASN A 323 1.93 6.25 -17.33
CA ASN A 323 1.15 5.05 -17.12
C ASN A 323 1.58 4.27 -15.86
N ASP A 324 2.88 4.17 -15.60
CA ASP A 324 3.40 3.44 -14.42
C ASP A 324 3.07 4.23 -13.13
N ILE A 325 3.23 5.56 -13.17
CA ILE A 325 2.82 6.46 -12.08
C ILE A 325 1.31 6.40 -11.86
N ALA A 326 0.51 6.39 -12.94
CA ALA A 326 -0.95 6.30 -12.85
C ALA A 326 -1.38 5.01 -12.14
N ASP A 327 -0.69 3.89 -12.40
CA ASP A 327 -1.03 2.60 -11.82
C ASP A 327 -0.64 2.51 -10.35
N ASP A 328 0.54 2.99 -9.96
CA ASP A 328 0.95 3.09 -8.55
C ASP A 328 0.02 4.04 -7.77
N ARG A 329 -0.42 5.12 -8.40
CA ARG A 329 -1.39 6.05 -7.81
C ARG A 329 -2.78 5.47 -7.65
N LYS A 330 -3.26 4.71 -8.63
CA LYS A 330 -4.54 4.00 -8.50
C LYS A 330 -4.50 3.00 -7.35
N LEU A 331 -3.39 2.28 -7.17
CA LEU A 331 -3.18 1.38 -6.05
C LEU A 331 -3.27 2.11 -4.71
N SER A 332 -2.54 3.22 -4.55
CA SER A 332 -2.57 4.05 -3.34
C SER A 332 -3.96 4.63 -3.09
N LEU A 333 -4.59 5.21 -4.12
CA LEU A 333 -5.94 5.75 -4.04
C LEU A 333 -6.97 4.69 -3.65
N LEU A 334 -6.94 3.51 -4.25
CA LEU A 334 -7.86 2.42 -3.91
C LEU A 334 -7.68 1.95 -2.48
N ALA A 335 -6.43 1.77 -2.03
CA ALA A 335 -6.15 1.38 -0.65
C ALA A 335 -6.66 2.43 0.36
N SER A 336 -6.56 3.72 0.03
CA SER A 336 -7.06 4.82 0.89
C SER A 336 -8.59 4.94 0.89
N CYS A 337 -9.26 4.56 -0.21
CA CYS A 337 -10.72 4.57 -0.32
C CYS A 337 -11.41 3.42 0.42
N ILE A 338 -10.67 2.41 0.90
CA ILE A 338 -11.21 1.30 1.67
C ILE A 338 -11.53 1.78 3.09
N ARG A 339 -12.80 1.91 3.40
CA ARG A 339 -13.27 2.44 4.68
C ARG A 339 -12.97 1.44 5.80
N LYS A 340 -12.30 1.90 6.84
CA LYS A 340 -12.06 1.09 8.05
C LYS A 340 -13.31 1.11 8.95
N PRO A 341 -13.52 0.05 9.76
CA PRO A 341 -14.60 0.04 10.75
C PRO A 341 -14.53 1.23 11.69
N GLU A 342 -15.67 1.85 11.95
CA GLU A 342 -15.81 2.87 12.97
C GLU A 342 -15.93 2.19 14.35
N ILE A 343 -14.81 2.12 15.05
CA ILE A 343 -14.81 1.61 16.42
C ILE A 343 -15.06 2.79 17.34
N VAL A 344 -16.08 2.69 18.18
CA VAL A 344 -16.37 3.72 19.19
C VAL A 344 -15.13 3.91 20.06
N LYS A 345 -14.45 5.05 19.93
CA LYS A 345 -13.16 5.35 20.57
C LYS A 345 -13.21 5.18 22.12
N ASP A 346 -14.38 5.41 22.72
CA ASP A 346 -14.66 5.27 24.17
C ASP A 346 -15.70 4.17 24.46
N GLY A 347 -15.82 3.18 23.53
CA GLY A 347 -16.78 2.08 23.65
C GLY A 347 -16.50 1.19 24.86
N LYS A 348 -17.54 0.47 25.27
CA LYS A 348 -17.47 -0.53 26.35
C LYS A 348 -16.33 -1.52 26.09
N LYS A 349 -15.53 -1.82 27.11
CA LYS A 349 -14.52 -2.88 27.08
C LYS A 349 -14.93 -3.98 28.06
N ILE A 350 -15.14 -5.19 27.54
CA ILE A 350 -15.52 -6.35 28.34
C ILE A 350 -14.40 -7.39 28.22
N THR A 351 -13.70 -7.66 29.32
CA THR A 351 -12.72 -8.74 29.37
C THR A 351 -13.43 -10.01 29.85
N VAL A 352 -13.38 -11.08 29.07
CA VAL A 352 -13.96 -12.36 29.44
C VAL A 352 -13.14 -13.08 30.48
N ASN A 353 -13.75 -13.96 31.25
CA ASN A 353 -13.05 -14.76 32.24
C ASN A 353 -12.37 -15.97 31.59
N ALA A 354 -11.33 -16.48 32.23
CA ALA A 354 -10.73 -17.77 31.85
C ALA A 354 -11.79 -18.88 31.91
N GLY A 355 -11.88 -19.70 30.83
CA GLY A 355 -12.86 -20.77 30.73
C GLY A 355 -14.28 -20.33 30.28
N THR A 356 -14.45 -19.07 29.83
CA THR A 356 -15.69 -18.62 29.19
C THR A 356 -16.04 -19.57 28.05
N THR A 357 -17.27 -20.10 28.08
CA THR A 357 -17.79 -21.01 27.05
C THR A 357 -18.21 -20.25 25.79
N ARG A 358 -18.31 -20.94 24.66
CA ARG A 358 -18.81 -20.36 23.39
C ARG A 358 -20.17 -19.68 23.58
N THR A 359 -21.13 -20.31 24.28
CA THR A 359 -22.46 -19.75 24.52
C THR A 359 -22.39 -18.45 25.34
N GLU A 360 -21.52 -18.41 26.36
CA GLU A 360 -21.33 -17.21 27.16
C GLU A 360 -20.62 -16.10 26.36
N LEU A 361 -19.60 -16.45 25.57
CA LEU A 361 -18.92 -15.51 24.70
C LEU A 361 -19.88 -14.90 23.66
N GLN A 362 -20.74 -15.72 23.04
CA GLN A 362 -21.77 -15.23 22.11
C GLN A 362 -22.72 -14.25 22.80
N ARG A 363 -23.21 -14.60 23.97
CA ARG A 363 -24.08 -13.70 24.76
C ARG A 363 -23.41 -12.35 25.07
N ILE A 364 -22.12 -12.38 25.40
CA ILE A 364 -21.34 -11.14 25.65
C ILE A 364 -21.20 -10.30 24.37
N ILE A 365 -20.98 -10.94 23.22
CA ILE A 365 -20.91 -10.26 21.92
C ILE A 365 -22.26 -9.62 21.57
N ASP A 366 -23.37 -10.36 21.76
CA ASP A 366 -24.73 -9.89 21.48
C ASP A 366 -25.11 -8.70 22.39
N GLU A 367 -24.84 -8.81 23.70
CA GLU A 367 -25.08 -7.72 24.67
C GLU A 367 -24.21 -6.48 24.36
N CYS A 368 -22.95 -6.69 23.94
CA CYS A 368 -22.09 -5.59 23.55
C CYS A 368 -22.64 -4.83 22.33
N MET A 369 -23.20 -5.55 21.33
CA MET A 369 -23.86 -4.94 20.19
C MET A 369 -25.13 -4.18 20.62
N ASP A 370 -25.99 -4.79 21.43
CA ASP A 370 -27.27 -4.20 21.89
C ASP A 370 -27.03 -2.89 22.68
N GLU A 371 -25.90 -2.76 23.35
CA GLU A 371 -25.47 -1.56 24.07
C GLU A 371 -24.77 -0.52 23.17
N GLY A 372 -24.73 -0.72 21.85
CA GLY A 372 -24.20 0.23 20.88
C GLY A 372 -22.80 -0.08 20.37
N GLY A 373 -22.24 -1.23 20.73
CA GLY A 373 -20.94 -1.72 20.30
C GLY A 373 -19.82 -1.51 21.33
N GLY A 374 -18.65 -2.07 21.05
CA GLY A 374 -17.51 -2.02 21.95
C GLY A 374 -16.43 -3.06 21.65
N THR A 375 -15.62 -3.38 22.64
CA THR A 375 -14.55 -4.38 22.51
C THR A 375 -14.75 -5.52 23.52
N VAL A 376 -14.83 -6.74 23.01
CA VAL A 376 -14.79 -7.98 23.81
C VAL A 376 -13.36 -8.50 23.77
N ILE A 377 -12.71 -8.55 24.91
CA ILE A 377 -11.29 -8.91 25.05
C ILE A 377 -11.19 -10.35 25.57
N ILE A 378 -10.48 -11.17 24.81
CA ILE A 378 -10.13 -12.56 25.15
C ILE A 378 -8.70 -12.55 25.75
N PRO A 379 -8.50 -12.72 27.04
CA PRO A 379 -7.18 -12.83 27.65
C PRO A 379 -6.40 -14.07 27.20
N ALA A 380 -5.10 -14.11 27.53
CA ALA A 380 -4.27 -15.30 27.32
C ALA A 380 -4.92 -16.57 27.91
N GLY A 381 -4.89 -17.65 27.17
CA GLY A 381 -5.50 -18.95 27.52
C GLY A 381 -6.21 -19.60 26.33
N THR A 382 -6.61 -20.86 26.51
CA THR A 382 -7.38 -21.60 25.48
C THR A 382 -8.85 -21.58 25.83
N TYR A 383 -9.67 -21.24 24.86
CA TYR A 383 -11.13 -21.15 24.95
C TYR A 383 -11.75 -22.13 23.96
N GLU A 384 -12.41 -23.16 24.48
CA GLU A 384 -13.02 -24.23 23.69
C GLU A 384 -14.36 -23.74 23.10
N MET A 385 -14.48 -23.79 21.77
CA MET A 385 -15.67 -23.39 21.02
C MET A 385 -16.39 -24.65 20.55
N ASP A 386 -17.53 -24.97 21.17
CA ASP A 386 -18.36 -26.15 20.88
C ASP A 386 -19.33 -25.93 19.71
N GLY A 387 -19.12 -24.92 18.90
CA GLY A 387 -19.93 -24.58 17.74
C GLY A 387 -19.52 -23.22 17.15
N PRO A 388 -20.27 -22.67 16.20
CA PRO A 388 -19.94 -21.44 15.50
C PRO A 388 -20.03 -20.20 16.39
N LEU A 389 -19.24 -19.20 16.07
CA LEU A 389 -19.27 -17.87 16.68
C LEU A 389 -19.75 -16.85 15.65
N GLU A 390 -20.86 -16.16 15.97
CA GLU A 390 -21.41 -15.10 15.13
C GLU A 390 -20.92 -13.73 15.57
N LEU A 391 -20.30 -12.99 14.66
CA LEU A 391 -19.83 -11.62 14.91
C LEU A 391 -20.94 -10.62 14.63
N LYS A 392 -20.98 -9.54 15.39
CA LYS A 392 -22.00 -8.51 15.35
C LYS A 392 -21.45 -7.15 14.98
N SER A 393 -22.34 -6.30 14.48
CA SER A 393 -22.03 -4.93 14.08
C SER A 393 -21.46 -4.10 15.24
N LYS A 394 -20.41 -3.32 14.94
CA LYS A 394 -19.74 -2.42 15.88
C LYS A 394 -19.11 -3.12 17.08
N VAL A 395 -18.90 -4.43 17.01
CA VAL A 395 -18.21 -5.21 18.04
C VAL A 395 -16.83 -5.61 17.54
N ARG A 396 -15.81 -5.30 18.33
CA ARG A 396 -14.46 -5.81 18.17
C ARG A 396 -14.27 -7.04 19.02
N LEU A 397 -13.98 -8.18 18.43
CA LEU A 397 -13.42 -9.34 19.12
C LEU A 397 -11.89 -9.20 19.15
N HIS A 398 -11.31 -9.02 20.33
CA HIS A 398 -9.87 -8.80 20.49
C HIS A 398 -9.23 -9.96 21.25
N LEU A 399 -8.26 -10.63 20.61
CA LEU A 399 -7.48 -11.70 21.20
C LEU A 399 -6.16 -11.13 21.73
N SER A 400 -5.94 -11.15 23.03
CA SER A 400 -4.67 -10.74 23.64
C SER A 400 -3.56 -11.73 23.31
N ASP A 401 -2.31 -11.32 23.51
CA ASP A 401 -1.14 -12.20 23.32
C ASP A 401 -1.30 -13.53 24.11
N GLY A 402 -1.15 -14.66 23.42
CA GLY A 402 -1.33 -16.01 23.98
C GLY A 402 -2.79 -16.47 24.12
N ALA A 403 -3.77 -15.73 23.60
CA ALA A 403 -5.15 -16.20 23.52
C ALA A 403 -5.34 -17.17 22.35
N THR A 404 -6.06 -18.27 22.60
CA THR A 404 -6.41 -19.25 21.56
C THR A 404 -7.91 -19.53 21.59
N LEU A 405 -8.61 -19.32 20.47
CA LEU A 405 -9.95 -19.87 20.26
C LEU A 405 -9.78 -21.25 19.57
N SER A 406 -10.24 -22.32 20.22
CA SER A 406 -10.10 -23.71 19.76
C SER A 406 -11.47 -24.26 19.43
N PHE A 407 -11.76 -24.47 18.13
CA PHE A 407 -13.06 -24.90 17.66
C PHE A 407 -13.20 -26.43 17.67
N THR A 408 -14.43 -26.95 17.88
CA THR A 408 -14.70 -28.38 17.80
C THR A 408 -14.56 -28.91 16.37
N SER A 409 -14.01 -30.10 16.24
CA SER A 409 -13.95 -30.82 14.95
C SER A 409 -15.26 -31.53 14.56
N ASP A 410 -16.28 -31.54 15.43
CA ASP A 410 -17.57 -32.16 15.15
C ASP A 410 -18.35 -31.39 14.09
N PRO A 411 -18.56 -31.92 12.87
CA PRO A 411 -19.28 -31.22 11.82
C PRO A 411 -20.73 -30.87 12.18
N ASP A 412 -21.38 -31.63 13.02
CA ASP A 412 -22.80 -31.43 13.35
C ASP A 412 -23.00 -30.31 14.37
N ALA A 413 -21.93 -29.88 15.03
CA ALA A 413 -21.93 -28.68 15.86
C ALA A 413 -22.18 -27.37 15.04
N TYR A 414 -22.02 -27.44 13.72
CA TYR A 414 -22.18 -26.28 12.81
C TYR A 414 -23.53 -26.25 12.09
N LEU A 415 -24.55 -26.85 12.70
CA LEU A 415 -25.94 -26.72 12.31
C LEU A 415 -26.65 -25.68 13.22
N PRO A 416 -27.70 -25.01 12.78
CA PRO A 416 -28.41 -25.14 11.50
C PRO A 416 -27.67 -24.57 10.31
N VAL A 417 -28.15 -24.86 9.09
CA VAL A 417 -27.60 -24.31 7.85
C VAL A 417 -27.82 -22.80 7.75
N VAL A 418 -26.84 -22.14 7.12
CA VAL A 418 -26.90 -20.72 6.80
C VAL A 418 -26.66 -20.51 5.30
N GLN A 419 -27.09 -19.36 4.79
CA GLN A 419 -26.82 -18.98 3.41
C GLN A 419 -25.33 -18.69 3.21
N SER A 420 -24.72 -19.29 2.19
CA SER A 420 -23.34 -19.12 1.81
C SER A 420 -23.18 -19.39 0.30
N ARG A 421 -21.95 -19.51 -0.16
CA ARG A 421 -21.55 -20.10 -1.44
C ARG A 421 -20.57 -21.24 -1.25
N TYR A 422 -20.71 -22.27 -2.06
CA TYR A 422 -19.74 -23.34 -2.16
C TYR A 422 -19.19 -23.38 -3.59
N GLU A 423 -17.88 -23.17 -3.74
CA GLU A 423 -17.21 -23.07 -5.03
C GLU A 423 -17.98 -22.20 -6.05
N GLY A 424 -18.45 -21.05 -5.65
CA GLY A 424 -19.12 -20.09 -6.52
C GLY A 424 -20.62 -20.33 -6.77
N VAL A 425 -21.24 -21.34 -6.15
CA VAL A 425 -22.69 -21.63 -6.25
C VAL A 425 -23.38 -21.33 -4.93
N GLU A 426 -24.46 -20.52 -4.93
CA GLU A 426 -25.23 -20.21 -3.73
C GLU A 426 -25.87 -21.47 -3.12
N VAL A 427 -25.82 -21.58 -1.81
CA VAL A 427 -26.25 -22.75 -1.04
C VAL A 427 -26.66 -22.37 0.38
N ASN A 428 -27.55 -23.15 1.00
CA ASN A 428 -27.71 -23.21 2.45
C ASN A 428 -26.96 -24.43 2.96
N SER A 429 -25.82 -24.21 3.63
CA SER A 429 -24.92 -25.25 4.15
C SER A 429 -24.61 -25.04 5.63
N ARG A 430 -23.90 -25.99 6.25
CA ARG A 430 -23.39 -25.83 7.62
C ARG A 430 -22.75 -24.46 7.79
N CYS A 431 -22.87 -23.90 8.99
CA CYS A 431 -22.36 -22.59 9.35
C CYS A 431 -20.81 -22.59 9.38
N PRO A 432 -20.14 -21.58 8.84
CA PRO A 432 -18.71 -21.36 9.08
C PRO A 432 -18.40 -21.21 10.57
N MET A 433 -17.17 -21.58 10.99
CA MET A 433 -16.77 -21.55 12.40
C MET A 433 -16.87 -20.17 13.02
N ILE A 434 -16.41 -19.16 12.28
CA ILE A 434 -16.67 -17.74 12.62
C ILE A 434 -17.37 -17.11 11.43
N HIS A 435 -18.47 -16.43 11.69
CA HIS A 435 -19.22 -15.80 10.61
C HIS A 435 -19.86 -14.47 11.00
N ALA A 436 -20.13 -13.65 9.99
CA ALA A 436 -20.96 -12.46 10.10
C ALA A 436 -21.86 -12.34 8.85
N HIS A 437 -23.15 -12.09 9.03
CA HIS A 437 -24.10 -11.92 7.93
C HIS A 437 -24.80 -10.58 8.04
N TRP A 438 -24.73 -9.75 6.96
CA TRP A 438 -25.35 -8.42 6.88
C TRP A 438 -24.94 -7.48 8.03
N GLN A 439 -23.67 -7.56 8.47
CA GLN A 439 -23.14 -6.76 9.56
C GLN A 439 -22.30 -5.59 9.03
N GLU A 440 -22.20 -4.54 9.81
CA GLU A 440 -21.35 -3.39 9.54
C GLU A 440 -20.35 -3.17 10.69
N ASP A 441 -19.16 -2.67 10.37
CA ASP A 441 -18.12 -2.41 11.37
C ASP A 441 -17.74 -3.66 12.18
N VAL A 442 -17.46 -4.75 11.47
CA VAL A 442 -17.09 -6.04 12.05
C VAL A 442 -15.59 -6.13 12.23
N VAL A 443 -15.14 -6.45 13.44
CA VAL A 443 -13.71 -6.41 13.75
C VAL A 443 -13.23 -7.64 14.52
N ILE A 444 -12.18 -8.29 14.01
CA ILE A 444 -11.35 -9.24 14.76
C ILE A 444 -9.93 -8.67 14.81
N THR A 445 -9.34 -8.58 15.99
CA THR A 445 -7.92 -8.21 16.14
C THR A 445 -7.20 -9.15 17.09
N GLY A 446 -5.91 -9.36 16.86
CA GLY A 446 -5.04 -10.13 17.73
C GLY A 446 -3.73 -9.43 18.02
N GLU A 447 -3.07 -9.83 19.09
CA GLU A 447 -1.74 -9.37 19.48
C GLU A 447 -0.81 -10.57 19.69
N GLY A 448 0.48 -10.40 19.36
CA GLY A 448 1.53 -11.39 19.63
C GLY A 448 1.19 -12.77 19.08
N ASN A 449 1.00 -13.76 19.92
CA ASN A 449 0.69 -15.16 19.58
C ASN A 449 -0.83 -15.44 19.67
N ALA A 450 -1.68 -14.54 19.23
CA ALA A 450 -3.13 -14.77 19.16
C ALA A 450 -3.48 -15.81 18.08
N VAL A 451 -4.20 -16.86 18.44
CA VAL A 451 -4.50 -18.02 17.56
C VAL A 451 -6.00 -18.26 17.45
N ILE A 452 -6.46 -18.53 16.24
CA ILE A 452 -7.76 -19.11 15.94
C ILE A 452 -7.51 -20.49 15.33
N ASP A 453 -7.67 -21.54 16.15
CA ASP A 453 -7.51 -22.93 15.71
C ASP A 453 -8.86 -23.53 15.36
N ILE A 454 -9.05 -23.76 14.08
CA ILE A 454 -10.32 -24.23 13.51
C ILE A 454 -10.52 -25.73 13.79
N ASN A 455 -9.43 -26.51 14.00
CA ASN A 455 -9.52 -27.96 14.17
C ASN A 455 -10.36 -28.69 13.11
N GLY A 456 -10.35 -28.20 11.88
CA GLY A 456 -11.26 -28.62 10.81
C GLY A 456 -10.96 -29.97 10.18
N HIS A 457 -10.07 -30.79 10.76
CA HIS A 457 -9.55 -32.03 10.16
C HIS A 457 -10.63 -33.07 9.83
N GLU A 458 -11.70 -33.19 10.61
CA GLU A 458 -12.77 -34.16 10.30
C GLU A 458 -13.55 -33.76 9.04
N MET A 459 -13.87 -32.47 8.88
CA MET A 459 -14.48 -32.00 7.63
C MET A 459 -13.48 -32.00 6.47
N ALA A 460 -12.19 -31.73 6.71
CA ALA A 460 -11.19 -31.74 5.67
C ALA A 460 -11.07 -33.10 4.97
N LYS A 461 -11.31 -34.20 5.69
CA LYS A 461 -11.37 -35.54 5.14
C LYS A 461 -12.42 -35.75 4.05
N TRP A 462 -13.47 -34.91 4.03
CA TRP A 462 -14.50 -34.98 2.98
C TRP A 462 -13.97 -34.57 1.61
N GLY A 463 -12.95 -33.70 1.59
CA GLY A 463 -12.25 -33.28 0.35
C GLY A 463 -11.03 -34.12 0.01
N MET A 464 -10.71 -35.15 0.81
CA MET A 464 -9.57 -36.06 0.53
C MET A 464 -9.98 -37.17 -0.42
N THR A 465 -9.05 -37.56 -1.27
CA THR A 465 -9.26 -38.75 -2.18
C THR A 465 -9.52 -40.02 -1.39
N ILE A 466 -10.58 -40.73 -1.74
CA ILE A 466 -10.96 -42.00 -1.07
C ILE A 466 -9.80 -43.01 -1.19
N GLY A 467 -9.44 -43.61 -0.05
CA GLY A 467 -8.33 -44.59 0.05
C GLY A 467 -6.95 -43.97 0.30
N ILE A 468 -6.86 -42.65 0.41
CA ILE A 468 -5.67 -41.92 0.83
C ILE A 468 -5.92 -41.37 2.24
N GLU A 469 -5.13 -41.79 3.24
CA GLU A 469 -5.30 -41.36 4.63
C GLU A 469 -4.46 -40.11 4.96
N ASN A 470 -3.45 -39.82 4.13
CA ASN A 470 -2.56 -38.69 4.32
C ASN A 470 -2.99 -37.52 3.41
N TRP A 471 -3.22 -36.33 3.98
CA TRP A 471 -3.61 -35.14 3.25
C TRP A 471 -2.55 -34.72 2.21
N GLU A 472 -1.24 -34.91 2.47
CA GLU A 472 -0.17 -34.60 1.50
C GLU A 472 -0.30 -35.50 0.25
N GLU A 473 -0.56 -36.77 0.40
CA GLU A 473 -0.80 -37.66 -0.71
C GLU A 473 -2.08 -37.33 -1.46
N SER A 474 -3.12 -36.83 -0.77
CA SER A 474 -4.36 -36.39 -1.38
C SER A 474 -4.16 -35.12 -2.26
N LEU A 475 -3.26 -34.23 -1.88
CA LEU A 475 -2.90 -33.05 -2.69
C LEU A 475 -2.19 -33.43 -3.99
N PHE A 476 -1.36 -34.46 -3.98
CA PHE A 476 -0.64 -34.96 -5.15
C PHE A 476 -1.49 -35.89 -6.02
N GLY A 477 -2.48 -36.56 -5.43
CA GLY A 477 -3.41 -37.46 -6.10
C GLY A 477 -4.74 -36.82 -6.57
N SER A 478 -4.78 -35.56 -6.85
CA SER A 478 -5.91 -34.63 -6.89
C SER A 478 -7.05 -34.87 -7.90
N HIS A 479 -7.24 -36.07 -8.45
CA HIS A 479 -8.30 -36.38 -9.41
C HIS A 479 -9.13 -37.62 -9.04
N GLY A 480 -9.06 -38.07 -7.78
CA GLY A 480 -9.83 -39.18 -7.27
C GLY A 480 -11.25 -38.83 -6.80
N GLU A 481 -12.05 -39.84 -6.52
CA GLU A 481 -13.33 -39.64 -5.86
C GLU A 481 -13.11 -39.18 -4.41
N THR A 482 -13.88 -38.15 -4.00
CA THR A 482 -13.89 -37.66 -2.62
C THR A 482 -15.26 -37.87 -1.98
N PRO A 483 -15.35 -37.98 -0.63
CA PRO A 483 -16.63 -38.11 0.05
C PRO A 483 -17.65 -37.00 -0.28
N GLU A 484 -17.20 -35.78 -0.60
CA GLU A 484 -18.05 -34.63 -0.92
C GLU A 484 -18.46 -34.52 -2.40
N LEU A 485 -17.79 -35.25 -3.32
CA LEU A 485 -17.94 -35.09 -4.76
C LEU A 485 -19.40 -35.21 -5.23
N SER A 486 -20.15 -36.12 -4.63
CA SER A 486 -21.59 -36.31 -4.95
C SER A 486 -22.43 -35.05 -4.62
N ASP A 487 -22.19 -34.44 -3.46
CA ASP A 487 -22.90 -33.23 -3.02
C ASP A 487 -22.48 -32.01 -3.84
N ILE A 488 -21.20 -31.90 -4.19
CA ILE A 488 -20.68 -30.86 -5.10
C ILE A 488 -21.39 -30.93 -6.46
N ASN A 489 -21.44 -32.12 -7.06
CA ASN A 489 -22.08 -32.31 -8.36
C ASN A 489 -23.57 -32.01 -8.31
N ARG A 490 -24.27 -32.44 -7.25
CA ARG A 490 -25.68 -32.12 -7.00
C ARG A 490 -25.90 -30.60 -6.90
N LEU A 491 -25.08 -29.88 -6.14
CA LEU A 491 -25.17 -28.43 -5.99
C LEU A 491 -24.92 -27.71 -7.31
N ARG A 492 -23.90 -28.10 -8.06
CA ARG A 492 -23.59 -27.52 -9.39
C ARG A 492 -24.76 -27.74 -10.36
N GLU A 493 -25.37 -28.93 -10.36
CA GLU A 493 -26.56 -29.21 -11.19
C GLU A 493 -27.77 -28.35 -10.76
N MET A 494 -27.98 -28.14 -9.46
CA MET A 494 -29.04 -27.25 -8.96
C MET A 494 -28.79 -25.79 -9.38
N GLY A 495 -27.51 -25.34 -9.35
CA GLY A 495 -27.13 -24.01 -9.86
C GLY A 495 -27.42 -23.84 -11.35
N ASP A 496 -27.06 -24.84 -12.18
CA ASP A 496 -27.32 -24.80 -13.62
C ASP A 496 -28.83 -24.82 -13.98
N LYS A 497 -29.60 -25.57 -13.21
CA LYS A 497 -31.03 -25.64 -13.37
C LYS A 497 -31.78 -24.47 -12.72
N LEU A 498 -31.08 -23.53 -12.12
CA LEU A 498 -31.62 -22.36 -11.41
C LEU A 498 -32.67 -22.78 -10.32
N VAL A 499 -32.42 -23.91 -9.64
CA VAL A 499 -33.21 -24.31 -8.49
C VAL A 499 -33.24 -23.19 -7.45
N PRO A 500 -34.39 -22.80 -6.89
CA PRO A 500 -34.43 -21.74 -5.87
C PRO A 500 -33.46 -22.00 -4.71
N LEU A 501 -32.86 -20.96 -4.16
CA LEU A 501 -31.91 -21.06 -3.05
C LEU A 501 -32.52 -21.72 -1.81
N SER A 502 -33.83 -21.47 -1.55
CA SER A 502 -34.59 -22.12 -0.46
C SER A 502 -34.55 -23.65 -0.53
N ASP A 503 -34.36 -24.22 -1.71
CA ASP A 503 -34.39 -25.67 -1.95
C ASP A 503 -32.97 -26.28 -2.03
N ARG A 504 -31.92 -25.44 -2.04
CA ARG A 504 -30.51 -25.86 -2.04
C ARG A 504 -30.02 -26.04 -0.61
N ILE A 505 -30.50 -27.07 0.07
CA ILE A 505 -30.21 -27.35 1.48
C ILE A 505 -29.22 -28.50 1.59
N PHE A 506 -28.04 -28.20 2.22
CA PHE A 506 -26.95 -29.14 2.42
C PHE A 506 -26.50 -29.13 3.91
N GLY A 507 -27.35 -29.71 4.75
CA GLY A 507 -27.17 -29.83 6.19
C GLY A 507 -26.80 -31.24 6.63
N GLU A 508 -27.58 -31.80 7.58
CA GLU A 508 -27.38 -33.15 8.10
C GLU A 508 -27.31 -34.19 6.97
N GLY A 509 -26.36 -35.12 7.08
CA GLY A 509 -26.14 -36.19 6.10
C GLY A 509 -25.40 -35.77 4.82
N THR A 510 -25.15 -34.51 4.60
CA THR A 510 -24.36 -34.01 3.45
C THR A 510 -22.89 -33.71 3.85
N LYS A 511 -21.99 -33.68 2.87
CA LYS A 511 -20.56 -33.57 3.10
C LYS A 511 -19.90 -32.34 2.45
N LEU A 512 -20.63 -31.23 2.26
CA LEU A 512 -20.01 -29.98 1.87
C LEU A 512 -19.23 -29.41 3.07
N ARG A 513 -17.93 -29.17 2.87
CA ARG A 513 -17.07 -28.50 3.84
C ARG A 513 -17.47 -27.03 3.98
N VAL A 514 -17.09 -26.37 5.04
CA VAL A 514 -17.36 -24.93 5.25
C VAL A 514 -16.09 -24.13 5.30
N CYS A 515 -16.18 -22.84 4.96
CA CYS A 515 -15.10 -21.89 5.18
C CYS A 515 -14.84 -21.73 6.69
N ALA A 516 -13.60 -21.45 7.08
CA ALA A 516 -13.29 -21.27 8.48
C ALA A 516 -13.87 -19.94 9.01
N ILE A 517 -13.61 -18.84 8.30
CA ILE A 517 -14.13 -17.50 8.61
C ILE A 517 -14.85 -16.97 7.37
N GLU A 518 -16.13 -16.63 7.51
CA GLU A 518 -16.93 -16.04 6.43
C GLU A 518 -17.57 -14.73 6.85
N PHE A 519 -17.34 -13.70 6.05
CA PHE A 519 -18.08 -12.45 6.11
C PHE A 519 -19.01 -12.42 4.90
N ASN A 520 -20.32 -12.43 5.11
CA ASN A 520 -21.31 -12.48 4.04
C ASN A 520 -22.17 -11.21 4.04
N SER A 521 -22.11 -10.46 2.94
CA SER A 521 -22.87 -9.21 2.78
C SER A 521 -22.56 -8.17 3.87
N CYS A 522 -21.30 -8.13 4.33
CA CYS A 522 -20.84 -7.22 5.36
C CYS A 522 -20.16 -5.99 4.76
N SER A 523 -20.13 -4.90 5.52
CA SER A 523 -19.41 -3.69 5.15
C SER A 523 -18.48 -3.20 6.27
N ARG A 524 -17.32 -2.64 5.89
CA ARG A 524 -16.29 -2.17 6.81
C ARG A 524 -15.84 -3.28 7.79
N VAL A 525 -15.15 -4.27 7.22
CA VAL A 525 -14.63 -5.43 7.94
C VAL A 525 -13.13 -5.27 8.17
N LEU A 526 -12.67 -5.57 9.37
CA LEU A 526 -11.24 -5.64 9.71
C LEU A 526 -10.93 -6.98 10.39
N LEU A 527 -9.98 -7.72 9.81
CA LEU A 527 -9.35 -8.89 10.42
C LEU A 527 -7.85 -8.65 10.48
N SER A 528 -7.26 -8.59 11.67
CA SER A 528 -5.85 -8.21 11.80
C SER A 528 -5.14 -8.91 12.95
N GLY A 529 -3.86 -9.26 12.74
CA GLY A 529 -2.92 -9.67 13.79
C GLY A 529 -3.16 -11.03 14.43
N VAL A 530 -3.84 -11.97 13.75
CA VAL A 530 -4.11 -13.32 14.23
C VAL A 530 -3.45 -14.39 13.37
N THR A 531 -3.15 -15.53 13.99
CA THR A 531 -2.77 -16.76 13.27
C THR A 531 -3.99 -17.69 13.19
N ILE A 532 -4.35 -18.13 11.97
CA ILE A 532 -5.47 -19.03 11.68
C ILE A 532 -4.92 -20.39 11.28
N LYS A 533 -5.42 -21.47 11.90
CA LYS A 533 -4.90 -22.83 11.71
C LYS A 533 -5.98 -23.83 11.35
N ASN A 534 -5.57 -24.90 10.65
CA ASN A 534 -6.32 -26.14 10.46
C ASN A 534 -7.73 -25.94 9.85
N CYS A 535 -7.85 -25.12 8.82
CA CYS A 535 -9.11 -24.84 8.15
C CYS A 535 -9.57 -26.05 7.31
N PRO A 536 -10.87 -26.44 7.29
CA PRO A 536 -11.33 -27.61 6.53
C PRO A 536 -11.45 -27.35 5.03
N PHE A 537 -11.58 -26.08 4.63
CA PHE A 537 -11.81 -25.56 3.26
C PHE A 537 -11.18 -24.17 3.15
N TRP A 538 -11.69 -23.24 2.33
CA TRP A 538 -11.17 -21.89 2.23
C TRP A 538 -11.09 -21.22 3.62
N CYS A 539 -9.94 -20.61 3.92
CA CYS A 539 -9.70 -20.14 5.28
C CYS A 539 -10.49 -18.86 5.59
N ILE A 540 -10.38 -17.84 4.73
CA ILE A 540 -11.11 -16.57 4.90
C ILE A 540 -11.88 -16.27 3.62
N HIS A 541 -13.20 -16.12 3.75
CA HIS A 541 -14.12 -15.93 2.63
C HIS A 541 -14.96 -14.65 2.79
N PRO A 542 -14.48 -13.51 2.32
CA PRO A 542 -15.34 -12.33 2.14
C PRO A 542 -16.27 -12.54 0.95
N LEU A 543 -17.55 -12.74 1.22
CA LEU A 543 -18.60 -12.99 0.23
C LEU A 543 -19.54 -11.80 0.17
N TYR A 544 -19.73 -11.20 -1.01
CA TYR A 544 -20.60 -10.04 -1.19
C TYR A 544 -20.28 -8.81 -0.32
N CYS A 545 -19.05 -8.69 0.15
CA CYS A 545 -18.63 -7.66 1.08
C CYS A 545 -18.19 -6.37 0.39
N GLU A 546 -18.16 -5.29 1.17
CA GLU A 546 -17.55 -4.00 0.79
C GLU A 546 -16.64 -3.48 1.91
N ASP A 547 -15.52 -2.84 1.52
CA ASP A 547 -14.58 -2.24 2.47
C ASP A 547 -14.02 -3.28 3.46
N VAL A 548 -13.28 -4.25 2.95
CA VAL A 548 -12.67 -5.32 3.74
C VAL A 548 -11.17 -5.08 3.86
N THR A 549 -10.64 -5.08 5.07
CA THR A 549 -9.20 -5.05 5.33
C THR A 549 -8.78 -6.31 6.06
N ILE A 550 -7.81 -7.04 5.50
CA ILE A 550 -7.16 -8.20 6.13
C ILE A 550 -5.66 -7.85 6.21
N ASP A 551 -5.18 -7.61 7.43
CA ASP A 551 -3.84 -7.08 7.69
C ASP A 551 -3.11 -7.93 8.74
N LYS A 552 -1.83 -8.25 8.50
CA LYS A 552 -0.98 -8.99 9.45
C LYS A 552 -1.59 -10.33 9.93
N VAL A 553 -2.24 -11.04 9.01
CA VAL A 553 -2.80 -12.37 9.28
C VAL A 553 -1.82 -13.44 8.81
N THR A 554 -1.56 -14.43 9.67
CA THR A 554 -0.82 -15.65 9.31
C THR A 554 -1.80 -16.80 9.14
N ILE A 555 -1.72 -17.52 8.02
CA ILE A 555 -2.54 -18.72 7.75
C ILE A 555 -1.63 -19.94 7.68
N GLU A 556 -1.86 -20.89 8.60
CA GLU A 556 -1.15 -22.19 8.68
C GLU A 556 -2.16 -23.33 8.49
N SER A 557 -2.44 -23.72 7.25
CA SER A 557 -3.45 -24.75 6.97
C SER A 557 -3.14 -25.48 5.67
N HIS A 558 -3.00 -26.80 5.74
CA HIS A 558 -2.41 -27.62 4.67
C HIS A 558 -3.35 -28.70 4.07
N TYR A 559 -4.65 -28.60 4.27
CA TYR A 559 -5.61 -29.55 3.70
C TYR A 559 -5.96 -29.23 2.24
N PRO A 560 -6.61 -30.14 1.49
CA PRO A 560 -7.09 -29.86 0.14
C PRO A 560 -8.07 -28.69 0.08
N ASN A 561 -7.95 -27.84 -0.95
CA ASN A 561 -8.73 -26.61 -1.16
C ASN A 561 -8.64 -25.61 0.01
N ASN A 562 -7.50 -25.57 0.69
CA ASN A 562 -7.22 -24.59 1.72
C ASN A 562 -6.69 -23.29 1.10
N ASP A 563 -7.50 -22.65 0.25
CA ASP A 563 -7.21 -21.32 -0.20
C ASP A 563 -7.12 -20.39 1.03
N GLY A 564 -6.11 -19.53 1.09
CA GLY A 564 -5.89 -18.68 2.26
C GLY A 564 -6.97 -17.59 2.37
N ILE A 565 -7.06 -16.70 1.38
CA ILE A 565 -8.10 -15.66 1.32
C ILE A 565 -8.77 -15.69 -0.04
N SER A 566 -10.09 -15.86 -0.04
CA SER A 566 -10.91 -15.95 -1.25
C SER A 566 -11.98 -14.86 -1.30
N PRO A 567 -11.63 -13.61 -1.68
CA PRO A 567 -12.66 -12.58 -1.90
C PRO A 567 -13.57 -13.00 -3.05
N GLU A 568 -14.87 -13.12 -2.79
CA GLU A 568 -15.84 -13.52 -3.80
C GLU A 568 -16.97 -12.50 -3.96
N SER A 569 -17.17 -12.01 -5.18
CA SER A 569 -18.18 -10.99 -5.49
C SER A 569 -18.15 -9.78 -4.54
N SER A 570 -16.95 -9.40 -4.09
CA SER A 570 -16.68 -8.37 -3.09
C SER A 570 -15.92 -7.20 -3.72
N ARG A 571 -16.07 -6.01 -3.16
CA ARG A 571 -15.40 -4.82 -3.68
C ARG A 571 -14.69 -4.02 -2.59
N ARG A 572 -13.63 -3.31 -2.99
CA ARG A 572 -12.75 -2.56 -2.09
C ARG A 572 -12.21 -3.45 -0.97
N VAL A 573 -11.38 -4.42 -1.38
CA VAL A 573 -10.72 -5.38 -0.49
C VAL A 573 -9.22 -5.10 -0.44
N LEU A 574 -8.67 -4.92 0.75
CA LEU A 574 -7.24 -4.79 1.02
C LEU A 574 -6.74 -6.02 1.76
N ILE A 575 -5.75 -6.69 1.17
CA ILE A 575 -5.01 -7.81 1.78
C ILE A 575 -3.55 -7.36 1.87
N GLU A 576 -3.05 -7.14 3.08
CA GLU A 576 -1.70 -6.63 3.25
C GLU A 576 -0.97 -7.25 4.44
N ASN A 577 0.37 -7.31 4.36
CA ASN A 577 1.25 -7.78 5.42
C ASN A 577 0.95 -9.21 5.92
N CYS A 578 0.36 -10.06 5.07
CA CYS A 578 -0.08 -11.41 5.43
C CYS A 578 0.96 -12.47 5.06
N VAL A 579 0.97 -13.57 5.83
CA VAL A 579 1.84 -14.73 5.61
C VAL A 579 0.98 -15.96 5.37
N PHE A 580 1.25 -16.66 4.25
CA PHE A 580 0.47 -17.83 3.82
C PHE A 580 1.33 -19.09 3.82
N MET A 581 0.85 -20.11 4.54
CA MET A 581 1.33 -21.49 4.49
C MET A 581 0.10 -22.37 4.29
N THR A 582 -0.33 -22.52 3.02
CA THR A 582 -1.63 -23.09 2.67
C THR A 582 -1.51 -24.37 1.85
N GLY A 583 -2.56 -25.19 1.88
CA GLY A 583 -2.65 -26.43 1.10
C GLY A 583 -3.03 -26.17 -0.37
N ASP A 584 -3.65 -25.02 -0.67
CA ASP A 584 -4.02 -24.61 -2.02
C ASP A 584 -3.65 -23.11 -2.21
N ASP A 585 -4.29 -22.37 -3.09
CA ASP A 585 -3.94 -21.00 -3.46
C ASP A 585 -3.77 -20.07 -2.25
N ALA A 586 -2.72 -19.22 -2.19
CA ALA A 586 -2.58 -18.27 -1.07
C ALA A 586 -3.69 -17.22 -1.09
N VAL A 587 -3.92 -16.59 -2.24
CA VAL A 587 -5.06 -15.70 -2.47
C VAL A 587 -5.75 -16.10 -3.76
N ALA A 588 -7.08 -16.29 -3.70
CA ALA A 588 -7.90 -16.68 -4.85
C ALA A 588 -9.10 -15.76 -5.03
N VAL A 589 -9.03 -14.79 -5.95
CA VAL A 589 -10.13 -13.85 -6.24
C VAL A 589 -11.18 -14.53 -7.10
N LYS A 590 -12.43 -14.52 -6.65
CA LYS A 590 -13.55 -15.24 -7.26
C LYS A 590 -14.81 -14.35 -7.42
N SER A 591 -15.75 -14.75 -8.28
CA SER A 591 -17.03 -14.02 -8.49
C SER A 591 -18.16 -14.92 -9.00
N GLY A 592 -18.24 -16.14 -8.47
CA GLY A 592 -19.30 -17.09 -8.80
C GLY A 592 -19.01 -17.99 -9.99
N ARG A 593 -19.77 -19.08 -10.06
CA ARG A 593 -19.54 -20.19 -10.99
C ARG A 593 -20.68 -20.39 -11.96
N ASP A 594 -20.36 -20.59 -13.22
CA ASP A 594 -21.24 -21.05 -14.29
C ASP A 594 -22.58 -20.27 -14.40
N THR A 595 -23.68 -20.96 -14.57
CA THR A 595 -25.01 -20.35 -14.73
C THR A 595 -25.42 -19.54 -13.49
N ASP A 596 -25.13 -20.05 -12.28
CA ASP A 596 -25.49 -19.34 -11.05
C ASP A 596 -24.69 -18.05 -10.88
N GLY A 597 -23.36 -18.11 -11.13
CA GLY A 597 -22.52 -16.93 -11.09
C GLY A 597 -22.88 -15.87 -12.13
N ARG A 598 -23.19 -16.30 -13.38
CA ARG A 598 -23.66 -15.37 -14.43
C ARG A 598 -25.03 -14.75 -14.11
N ARG A 599 -25.96 -15.52 -13.50
CA ARG A 599 -27.26 -15.03 -13.06
C ARG A 599 -27.13 -13.90 -12.03
N ILE A 600 -26.25 -14.09 -11.05
CA ILE A 600 -25.99 -13.10 -10.01
C ILE A 600 -25.24 -11.90 -10.59
N GLY A 601 -24.25 -12.13 -11.45
CA GLY A 601 -23.55 -11.11 -12.20
C GLY A 601 -22.81 -10.08 -11.36
N ARG A 602 -22.48 -10.38 -10.08
CA ARG A 602 -21.78 -9.46 -9.18
C ARG A 602 -20.27 -9.71 -9.27
N PRO A 603 -19.49 -8.74 -9.74
CA PRO A 603 -18.04 -8.90 -9.87
C PRO A 603 -17.32 -8.82 -8.52
N SER A 604 -16.06 -9.28 -8.51
CA SER A 604 -15.06 -8.83 -7.56
C SER A 604 -14.29 -7.67 -8.18
N GLU A 605 -14.19 -6.54 -7.48
CA GLU A 605 -13.58 -5.33 -8.02
C GLU A 605 -12.86 -4.49 -6.96
N ASP A 606 -11.85 -3.73 -7.41
CA ASP A 606 -11.08 -2.86 -6.54
C ASP A 606 -10.37 -3.66 -5.42
N ILE A 607 -9.61 -4.67 -5.82
CA ILE A 607 -8.89 -5.58 -4.93
C ILE A 607 -7.41 -5.19 -4.87
N VAL A 608 -6.88 -4.97 -3.69
CA VAL A 608 -5.47 -4.66 -3.44
C VAL A 608 -4.83 -5.80 -2.64
N ILE A 609 -3.72 -6.35 -3.14
CA ILE A 609 -2.92 -7.39 -2.47
C ILE A 609 -1.49 -6.89 -2.44
N ARG A 610 -0.92 -6.68 -1.24
CA ARG A 610 0.44 -6.13 -1.13
C ARG A 610 1.19 -6.59 0.12
N ASN A 611 2.53 -6.53 0.06
CA ASN A 611 3.43 -6.82 1.18
C ASN A 611 3.15 -8.19 1.83
N CYS A 612 2.95 -9.23 1.03
CA CYS A 612 2.62 -10.57 1.54
C CYS A 612 3.73 -11.59 1.22
N GLU A 613 3.87 -12.56 2.10
CA GLU A 613 4.70 -13.76 1.91
C GLU A 613 3.82 -14.98 1.63
N MET A 614 4.15 -15.76 0.58
CA MET A 614 3.35 -16.90 0.15
C MET A 614 4.22 -18.16 -0.02
N ASN A 615 3.96 -19.18 0.80
CA ASN A 615 4.48 -20.54 0.67
C ASN A 615 3.28 -21.50 0.66
N THR A 616 2.97 -22.10 -0.48
CA THR A 616 1.74 -22.88 -0.62
C THR A 616 1.94 -24.10 -1.50
N ASN A 617 1.18 -25.17 -1.23
CA ASN A 617 1.12 -26.34 -2.10
C ASN A 617 0.28 -26.10 -3.37
N GLY A 618 -0.40 -24.96 -3.46
CA GLY A 618 -1.14 -24.46 -4.62
C GLY A 618 -0.39 -23.37 -5.38
N ASN A 619 -1.11 -22.33 -5.76
CA ASN A 619 -0.57 -21.20 -6.49
C ASN A 619 -0.36 -19.99 -5.56
N GLY A 620 0.57 -19.10 -5.90
CA GLY A 620 0.77 -17.88 -5.12
C GLY A 620 -0.48 -17.00 -5.17
N ILE A 621 -0.73 -16.33 -6.28
CA ILE A 621 -1.93 -15.54 -6.49
C ILE A 621 -2.74 -16.14 -7.64
N CYS A 622 -4.02 -16.34 -7.40
CA CYS A 622 -4.95 -16.87 -8.36
C CYS A 622 -6.13 -15.92 -8.61
N ILE A 623 -6.51 -15.74 -9.86
CA ILE A 623 -7.79 -15.14 -10.23
C ILE A 623 -8.58 -16.21 -10.96
N GLY A 624 -9.65 -16.68 -10.31
CA GLY A 624 -10.48 -17.77 -10.79
C GLY A 624 -10.36 -19.06 -9.94
N SER A 625 -10.93 -20.18 -10.46
CA SER A 625 -11.67 -20.37 -11.73
C SER A 625 -13.10 -19.81 -11.69
N GLU A 626 -13.67 -19.57 -10.54
CA GLU A 626 -15.04 -19.07 -10.34
C GLU A 626 -15.09 -17.57 -10.63
N ILE A 627 -15.23 -17.16 -11.91
CA ILE A 627 -15.21 -15.76 -12.35
C ILE A 627 -16.41 -15.37 -13.20
N SER A 628 -17.50 -16.09 -13.07
CA SER A 628 -18.68 -15.89 -13.93
C SER A 628 -19.36 -14.54 -13.77
N GLY A 629 -19.19 -13.88 -12.60
CA GLY A 629 -19.62 -12.50 -12.36
C GLY A 629 -18.62 -11.43 -12.84
N GLY A 630 -17.40 -11.83 -13.22
CA GLY A 630 -16.32 -10.93 -13.62
C GLY A 630 -15.39 -10.53 -12.48
N VAL A 631 -14.14 -10.19 -12.83
CA VAL A 631 -13.13 -9.63 -11.93
C VAL A 631 -12.47 -8.44 -12.62
N LYS A 632 -12.34 -7.30 -11.92
CA LYS A 632 -11.68 -6.12 -12.49
C LYS A 632 -10.99 -5.26 -11.42
N ASN A 633 -10.05 -4.43 -11.88
CA ASN A 633 -9.31 -3.50 -11.04
C ASN A 633 -8.61 -4.24 -9.89
N VAL A 634 -7.72 -5.16 -10.23
CA VAL A 634 -6.90 -5.91 -9.26
C VAL A 634 -5.49 -5.36 -9.26
N TYR A 635 -4.98 -5.00 -8.09
CA TYR A 635 -3.67 -4.42 -7.89
C TYR A 635 -2.84 -5.30 -6.96
N ILE A 636 -1.70 -5.76 -7.44
CA ILE A 636 -0.81 -6.69 -6.74
C ILE A 636 0.57 -6.06 -6.68
N SER A 637 1.11 -5.84 -5.48
CA SER A 637 2.45 -5.28 -5.34
C SER A 637 3.25 -5.86 -4.18
N ASP A 638 4.57 -5.87 -4.32
CA ASP A 638 5.52 -6.19 -3.26
C ASP A 638 5.23 -7.54 -2.59
N ILE A 639 5.17 -8.61 -3.39
CA ILE A 639 4.91 -9.98 -2.94
C ILE A 639 6.17 -10.83 -3.01
N GLU A 640 6.43 -11.58 -1.94
CA GLU A 640 7.44 -12.63 -1.92
C GLU A 640 6.78 -14.01 -1.99
N ILE A 641 7.10 -14.77 -3.05
CA ILE A 641 6.57 -16.12 -3.28
C ILE A 641 7.70 -17.11 -3.11
N GLY A 642 7.52 -18.07 -2.22
CA GLY A 642 8.47 -19.17 -1.96
C GLY A 642 8.40 -20.28 -3.01
N ASP A 643 8.03 -21.48 -2.58
CA ASP A 643 7.84 -22.66 -3.45
C ASP A 643 6.35 -22.83 -3.71
N VAL A 644 5.93 -22.81 -4.98
CA VAL A 644 4.52 -22.88 -5.38
C VAL A 644 4.33 -23.65 -6.68
N LYS A 645 3.09 -24.08 -6.98
CA LYS A 645 2.76 -24.68 -8.29
C LYS A 645 2.88 -23.68 -9.43
N ASN A 646 2.16 -22.57 -9.36
CA ASN A 646 2.30 -21.45 -10.30
C ASN A 646 2.42 -20.13 -9.50
N GLY A 647 3.16 -19.15 -10.04
CA GLY A 647 3.36 -17.88 -9.37
C GLY A 647 2.09 -17.03 -9.35
N ILE A 648 1.69 -16.53 -10.50
CA ILE A 648 0.43 -15.82 -10.71
C ILE A 648 -0.37 -16.56 -11.78
N LEU A 649 -1.59 -16.96 -11.44
CA LEU A 649 -2.45 -17.77 -12.30
C LEU A 649 -3.80 -17.10 -12.53
N PHE A 650 -4.13 -16.89 -13.80
CA PHE A 650 -5.45 -16.48 -14.28
C PHE A 650 -6.12 -17.70 -14.92
N LYS A 651 -7.12 -18.29 -14.27
CA LYS A 651 -7.70 -19.58 -14.69
C LYS A 651 -9.19 -19.50 -14.96
N SER A 652 -9.62 -20.14 -16.05
CA SER A 652 -11.02 -20.28 -16.44
C SER A 652 -11.23 -21.46 -17.38
N ASN A 653 -12.49 -21.79 -17.67
CA ASN A 653 -12.89 -22.67 -18.76
C ASN A 653 -14.17 -22.16 -19.45
N LEU A 654 -14.64 -22.85 -20.49
CA LEU A 654 -15.78 -22.41 -21.29
C LEU A 654 -17.16 -22.53 -20.59
N ASP A 655 -17.23 -23.05 -19.36
CA ASP A 655 -18.47 -23.04 -18.57
C ASP A 655 -18.68 -21.71 -17.85
N ARG A 656 -17.60 -20.93 -17.60
CA ARG A 656 -17.58 -19.77 -16.71
C ARG A 656 -18.17 -18.51 -17.33
N GLY A 657 -17.72 -18.11 -18.51
CA GLY A 657 -17.98 -16.75 -19.01
C GLY A 657 -17.26 -15.68 -18.18
N GLY A 658 -17.89 -14.53 -18.03
CA GLY A 658 -17.33 -13.43 -17.24
C GLY A 658 -16.11 -12.76 -17.90
N TYR A 659 -15.29 -12.10 -17.08
CA TYR A 659 -14.12 -11.38 -17.52
C TYR A 659 -13.07 -11.25 -16.42
N ILE A 660 -11.80 -11.07 -16.83
CA ILE A 660 -10.71 -10.59 -15.96
C ILE A 660 -10.09 -9.40 -16.67
N GLU A 661 -10.19 -8.21 -16.11
CA GLU A 661 -9.70 -6.99 -16.76
C GLU A 661 -9.13 -5.96 -15.79
N ASN A 662 -8.24 -5.10 -16.29
CA ASN A 662 -7.57 -4.08 -15.51
C ASN A 662 -6.79 -4.67 -14.33
N VAL A 663 -5.80 -5.51 -14.61
CA VAL A 663 -4.93 -6.13 -13.61
C VAL A 663 -3.56 -5.49 -13.66
N TYR A 664 -3.09 -5.03 -12.50
CA TYR A 664 -1.81 -4.36 -12.32
C TYR A 664 -0.96 -5.17 -11.35
N VAL A 665 0.25 -5.53 -11.78
CA VAL A 665 1.21 -6.32 -10.98
C VAL A 665 2.55 -5.60 -10.97
N ASN A 666 3.13 -5.41 -9.79
CA ASN A 666 4.43 -4.76 -9.66
C ASN A 666 5.23 -5.32 -8.47
N GLY A 667 6.54 -5.54 -8.67
CA GLY A 667 7.45 -5.87 -7.56
C GLY A 667 7.28 -7.28 -6.97
N ILE A 668 7.23 -8.32 -7.81
CA ILE A 668 7.08 -9.70 -7.34
C ILE A 668 8.43 -10.45 -7.36
N LYS A 669 8.75 -11.09 -6.25
CA LYS A 669 9.89 -12.00 -6.16
C LYS A 669 9.39 -13.43 -5.96
N MET A 670 9.87 -14.38 -6.78
CA MET A 670 9.52 -15.80 -6.69
C MET A 670 10.79 -16.63 -6.55
N ARG A 671 10.82 -17.54 -5.57
CA ARG A 671 11.96 -18.45 -5.39
C ARG A 671 11.93 -19.58 -6.40
N SER A 672 10.89 -20.40 -6.40
CA SER A 672 10.74 -21.58 -7.24
C SER A 672 9.29 -21.86 -7.59
N VAL A 673 9.04 -22.12 -8.87
CA VAL A 673 7.72 -22.38 -9.42
C VAL A 673 7.75 -23.69 -10.19
N ALA A 674 6.88 -24.64 -9.86
CA ALA A 674 6.85 -25.96 -10.50
C ALA A 674 6.27 -25.94 -11.92
N GLY A 675 5.28 -25.08 -12.19
CA GLY A 675 4.60 -24.94 -13.48
C GLY A 675 5.05 -23.72 -14.25
N ALA A 676 4.34 -22.61 -14.11
CA ALA A 676 4.65 -21.35 -14.77
C ALA A 676 4.67 -20.16 -13.80
N ALA A 677 5.65 -19.27 -13.99
CA ALA A 677 5.73 -18.07 -13.17
C ALA A 677 4.55 -17.13 -13.42
N LEU A 678 4.17 -16.97 -14.68
CA LEU A 678 2.99 -16.22 -15.10
C LEU A 678 2.15 -17.07 -16.04
N ARG A 679 0.92 -17.39 -15.64
CA ARG A 679 0.04 -18.32 -16.35
C ARG A 679 -1.34 -17.72 -16.62
N PHE A 680 -1.77 -17.77 -17.86
CA PHE A 680 -3.14 -17.55 -18.30
C PHE A 680 -3.67 -18.85 -18.89
N GLU A 681 -4.80 -19.32 -18.40
CA GLU A 681 -5.36 -20.62 -18.75
C GLU A 681 -6.87 -20.54 -18.97
N THR A 682 -7.34 -20.86 -20.19
CA THR A 682 -8.77 -20.87 -20.54
C THR A 682 -9.34 -22.29 -20.67
N ASN A 683 -8.52 -23.31 -20.45
CA ASN A 683 -8.91 -24.73 -20.51
C ASN A 683 -8.80 -25.40 -19.15
N TYR A 684 -9.12 -24.66 -18.08
CA TYR A 684 -9.02 -25.19 -16.71
C TYR A 684 -9.94 -26.41 -16.49
N LEU A 685 -9.61 -27.21 -15.52
CA LEU A 685 -10.23 -28.48 -15.17
C LEU A 685 -11.77 -28.41 -15.03
N HIS A 686 -12.41 -29.61 -15.07
CA HIS A 686 -13.86 -29.80 -14.85
C HIS A 686 -14.77 -29.08 -15.86
N TYR A 687 -14.33 -28.97 -17.12
CA TYR A 687 -15.17 -28.50 -18.22
C TYR A 687 -16.36 -29.43 -18.45
N ARG A 688 -17.59 -28.90 -18.56
CA ARG A 688 -18.85 -29.63 -18.63
C ARG A 688 -19.63 -29.39 -19.93
N GLY A 689 -19.01 -28.74 -20.91
CA GLY A 689 -19.58 -28.60 -22.25
C GLY A 689 -20.22 -27.25 -22.55
N GLY A 690 -20.01 -26.22 -21.73
CA GLY A 690 -20.49 -24.86 -21.98
C GLY A 690 -19.75 -24.19 -23.15
N ASN A 691 -20.25 -23.04 -23.59
CA ASN A 691 -19.61 -22.20 -24.59
C ASN A 691 -19.72 -20.73 -24.20
N PHE A 692 -19.12 -20.40 -23.06
CA PHE A 692 -19.05 -19.07 -22.48
C PHE A 692 -17.58 -18.71 -22.27
N PRO A 693 -16.87 -18.26 -23.30
CA PRO A 693 -15.48 -17.88 -23.17
C PRO A 693 -15.30 -16.67 -22.25
N THR A 694 -14.26 -16.70 -21.44
CA THR A 694 -13.89 -15.61 -20.54
C THR A 694 -13.10 -14.55 -21.30
N ARG A 695 -13.41 -13.28 -21.13
CA ARG A 695 -12.65 -12.16 -21.67
C ARG A 695 -11.49 -11.80 -20.74
N TYR A 696 -10.27 -11.77 -21.29
CA TYR A 696 -9.04 -11.32 -20.65
C TYR A 696 -8.56 -10.04 -21.32
N ASN A 697 -8.47 -8.92 -20.57
CA ASN A 697 -8.12 -7.64 -21.20
C ASN A 697 -7.40 -6.69 -20.22
N ASN A 698 -6.41 -5.95 -20.73
CA ASN A 698 -5.70 -4.89 -20.05
C ASN A 698 -4.95 -5.36 -18.80
N PHE A 699 -3.79 -5.98 -19.00
CA PHE A 699 -2.84 -6.41 -17.98
C PHE A 699 -1.56 -5.58 -18.06
N ARG A 700 -1.12 -5.04 -16.93
CA ARG A 700 0.13 -4.32 -16.74
C ARG A 700 0.92 -5.04 -15.68
N ILE A 701 2.01 -5.68 -16.09
CA ILE A 701 2.78 -6.60 -15.23
C ILE A 701 4.24 -6.14 -15.28
N ASN A 702 4.76 -5.68 -14.13
CA ASN A 702 6.06 -5.05 -14.07
C ASN A 702 6.92 -5.63 -12.93
N ASN A 703 8.26 -5.59 -13.11
CA ASN A 703 9.23 -5.84 -12.06
C ASN A 703 9.08 -7.22 -11.38
N ILE A 704 9.08 -8.28 -12.18
CA ILE A 704 9.01 -9.66 -11.67
C ILE A 704 10.38 -10.32 -11.75
N ASN A 705 10.83 -10.87 -10.63
CA ASN A 705 12.08 -11.62 -10.52
C ASN A 705 11.81 -13.04 -10.03
N VAL A 706 12.19 -14.05 -10.83
CA VAL A 706 11.96 -15.47 -10.56
C VAL A 706 13.30 -16.20 -10.55
N GLY A 707 13.60 -16.89 -9.46
CA GLY A 707 14.80 -17.73 -9.38
C GLY A 707 14.72 -18.90 -10.36
N LYS A 708 13.67 -19.70 -10.28
CA LYS A 708 13.48 -20.88 -11.11
C LYS A 708 12.01 -21.13 -11.44
N SER A 709 11.73 -21.59 -12.68
CA SER A 709 10.46 -22.16 -13.09
C SER A 709 10.71 -23.50 -13.77
N ASP A 710 10.10 -24.59 -13.28
CA ASP A 710 10.44 -25.93 -13.79
C ASP A 710 9.93 -26.18 -15.21
N GLN A 711 8.79 -25.57 -15.59
CA GLN A 711 8.26 -25.73 -16.93
C GLN A 711 8.34 -24.40 -17.72
N PHE A 712 7.49 -23.44 -17.46
CA PHE A 712 7.42 -22.22 -18.27
C PHE A 712 7.76 -20.97 -17.46
N ALA A 713 8.49 -20.03 -18.04
CA ALA A 713 8.52 -18.69 -17.48
C ALA A 713 7.17 -17.98 -17.70
N ILE A 714 6.63 -18.05 -18.93
CA ILE A 714 5.35 -17.47 -19.35
C ILE A 714 4.52 -18.52 -20.08
N PHE A 715 3.27 -18.72 -19.65
CA PHE A 715 2.32 -19.63 -20.32
C PHE A 715 0.98 -18.94 -20.53
N TYR A 716 0.64 -18.61 -21.77
CA TYR A 716 -0.63 -17.99 -22.17
C TYR A 716 -1.38 -18.90 -23.14
N GLU A 717 -2.43 -19.54 -22.67
CA GLU A 717 -3.37 -20.32 -23.48
C GLU A 717 -4.74 -19.64 -23.47
N GLY A 718 -5.00 -18.80 -24.46
CA GLY A 718 -6.29 -18.14 -24.65
C GLY A 718 -7.33 -19.04 -25.34
N ASN A 719 -8.44 -18.44 -25.77
CA ASN A 719 -9.47 -19.09 -26.56
C ASN A 719 -9.52 -18.49 -27.97
N GLU A 720 -9.89 -19.27 -28.97
CA GLU A 720 -9.92 -18.82 -30.36
C GLU A 720 -10.92 -17.66 -30.58
N THR A 721 -12.05 -17.67 -29.87
CA THR A 721 -13.10 -16.64 -29.96
C THR A 721 -12.85 -15.44 -29.05
N GLU A 722 -12.25 -15.67 -27.85
CA GLU A 722 -11.89 -14.64 -26.89
C GLU A 722 -10.40 -14.74 -26.57
N ARG A 723 -9.60 -13.95 -27.26
CA ARG A 723 -8.13 -13.94 -27.11
C ARG A 723 -7.74 -13.20 -25.82
N ILE A 724 -6.63 -13.62 -25.22
CA ILE A 724 -5.96 -12.83 -24.19
C ILE A 724 -5.44 -11.55 -24.81
N THR A 725 -5.92 -10.39 -24.36
CA THR A 725 -5.73 -9.12 -25.08
C THR A 725 -5.06 -8.06 -24.17
N ASP A 726 -4.18 -7.25 -24.79
CA ASP A 726 -3.53 -6.09 -24.17
C ASP A 726 -2.76 -6.42 -22.90
N VAL A 727 -1.80 -7.35 -23.01
CA VAL A 727 -0.86 -7.68 -21.94
C VAL A 727 0.46 -6.95 -22.17
N LYS A 728 0.87 -6.08 -21.22
CA LYS A 728 2.20 -5.46 -21.20
C LYS A 728 2.99 -6.05 -20.06
N LEU A 729 4.08 -6.71 -20.36
CA LEU A 729 5.03 -7.28 -19.43
C LEU A 729 6.35 -6.52 -19.53
N THR A 730 6.81 -5.96 -18.42
CA THR A 730 8.02 -5.12 -18.38
C THR A 730 8.93 -5.54 -17.22
N ASN A 731 10.24 -5.55 -17.44
CA ASN A 731 11.24 -5.92 -16.43
C ASN A 731 10.95 -7.30 -15.81
N PHE A 732 10.82 -8.31 -16.64
CA PHE A 732 10.57 -9.69 -16.22
C PHE A 732 11.85 -10.53 -16.35
N PHE A 733 12.33 -11.03 -15.23
CA PHE A 733 13.53 -11.85 -15.17
C PHE A 733 13.24 -13.24 -14.60
N VAL A 734 13.69 -14.30 -15.31
CA VAL A 734 13.67 -15.69 -14.82
C VAL A 734 15.05 -16.31 -14.96
N GLY A 735 15.65 -16.70 -13.83
CA GLY A 735 16.98 -17.28 -13.78
C GLY A 735 17.09 -18.57 -14.57
N SER A 736 16.11 -19.49 -14.43
CA SER A 736 16.03 -20.71 -15.22
C SER A 736 14.58 -21.13 -15.46
N ALA A 737 14.28 -21.57 -16.71
CA ALA A 737 13.01 -22.20 -17.08
C ALA A 737 13.26 -23.21 -18.21
N GLN A 738 12.45 -24.29 -18.28
CA GLN A 738 12.52 -25.24 -19.40
C GLN A 738 12.12 -24.56 -20.70
N TRP A 739 11.06 -23.74 -20.65
CA TRP A 739 10.54 -22.98 -21.79
C TRP A 739 10.44 -21.50 -21.45
N PRO A 740 11.01 -20.59 -22.25
CA PRO A 740 10.95 -19.16 -21.95
C PRO A 740 9.53 -18.62 -22.06
N TYR A 741 8.77 -19.07 -23.05
CA TYR A 741 7.36 -18.69 -23.18
C TYR A 741 6.58 -19.71 -24.02
N TYR A 742 5.27 -19.69 -23.82
CA TYR A 742 4.26 -20.31 -24.68
C TYR A 742 3.08 -19.34 -24.82
N LEU A 743 2.74 -18.96 -26.06
CA LEU A 743 1.66 -18.02 -26.37
C LEU A 743 0.75 -18.64 -27.43
N ARG A 744 -0.54 -18.66 -27.14
CA ARG A 744 -1.55 -19.12 -28.09
C ARG A 744 -2.86 -18.38 -27.87
N PHE A 745 -3.51 -17.97 -28.96
CA PHE A 745 -4.71 -17.15 -28.92
C PHE A 745 -4.54 -15.88 -28.10
N THR A 746 -3.50 -15.12 -28.43
CA THR A 746 -3.15 -13.84 -27.81
C THR A 746 -3.28 -12.69 -28.80
N LYS A 747 -3.41 -11.46 -28.31
CA LYS A 747 -3.47 -10.25 -29.12
C LYS A 747 -2.90 -9.05 -28.35
N ASN A 748 -2.05 -8.24 -29.02
CA ASN A 748 -1.43 -7.06 -28.41
C ASN A 748 -0.67 -7.38 -27.10
N CYS A 749 0.12 -8.46 -27.11
CA CYS A 749 1.02 -8.80 -25.99
C CYS A 749 2.41 -8.27 -26.29
N THR A 750 2.94 -7.41 -25.41
CA THR A 750 4.27 -6.80 -25.57
C THR A 750 5.14 -7.10 -24.34
N PHE A 751 6.42 -7.42 -24.58
CA PHE A 751 7.39 -7.82 -23.56
C PHE A 751 8.62 -6.90 -23.65
N THR A 752 8.76 -5.97 -22.72
CA THR A 752 9.86 -5.02 -22.70
C THR A 752 10.83 -5.37 -21.56
N ASP A 753 12.11 -5.40 -21.86
CA ASP A 753 13.16 -5.76 -20.89
C ASP A 753 12.92 -7.10 -20.17
N CYS A 754 12.51 -8.11 -20.95
CA CYS A 754 12.22 -9.45 -20.45
C CYS A 754 13.35 -10.43 -20.79
N THR A 755 13.86 -11.16 -19.78
CA THR A 755 14.92 -12.16 -19.96
C THR A 755 14.61 -13.47 -19.26
N VAL A 756 14.89 -14.59 -19.92
CA VAL A 756 14.77 -15.96 -19.37
C VAL A 756 16.04 -16.73 -19.72
N ASN A 757 16.61 -17.46 -18.78
CA ASN A 757 17.88 -18.20 -18.98
C ASN A 757 19.02 -17.28 -19.49
N ASN A 758 19.07 -16.02 -19.02
CA ASN A 758 19.98 -14.98 -19.51
C ASN A 758 19.85 -14.68 -21.02
N GLN A 759 18.72 -14.98 -21.65
CA GLN A 759 18.44 -14.66 -23.04
C GLN A 759 17.23 -13.71 -23.10
N PRO A 760 17.28 -12.64 -23.92
CA PRO A 760 16.16 -11.74 -24.08
C PRO A 760 14.98 -12.43 -24.77
N ILE A 761 13.76 -12.14 -24.34
CA ILE A 761 12.54 -12.48 -25.06
C ILE A 761 12.27 -11.37 -26.09
N PRO A 762 11.85 -11.69 -27.31
CA PRO A 762 11.44 -10.66 -28.28
C PRO A 762 10.31 -9.78 -27.75
N GLU A 763 10.33 -8.47 -28.05
CA GLU A 763 9.32 -7.52 -27.58
C GLU A 763 7.89 -7.92 -28.04
N ASN A 764 7.78 -8.46 -29.26
CA ASN A 764 6.53 -8.97 -29.83
C ASN A 764 6.73 -10.44 -30.21
N PRO A 765 6.73 -11.38 -29.26
CA PRO A 765 7.02 -12.77 -29.56
C PRO A 765 5.88 -13.38 -30.38
N PRO A 766 6.21 -14.24 -31.37
CA PRO A 766 5.19 -14.92 -32.17
C PRO A 766 4.39 -15.94 -31.34
N GLU A 767 3.15 -16.20 -31.74
CA GLU A 767 2.40 -17.33 -31.18
C GLU A 767 3.15 -18.67 -31.44
N SER A 768 3.03 -19.57 -30.45
CA SER A 768 3.69 -20.86 -30.49
C SER A 768 3.03 -21.81 -31.54
N GLU A 769 3.80 -22.32 -32.48
CA GLU A 769 3.28 -23.19 -33.56
C GLU A 769 2.77 -24.55 -33.05
N LYS A 770 3.43 -25.12 -32.01
CA LYS A 770 3.08 -26.41 -31.43
C LYS A 770 2.32 -26.24 -30.13
N LYS A 771 1.21 -26.98 -30.01
CA LYS A 771 0.48 -27.04 -28.73
C LYS A 771 1.37 -27.65 -27.64
N ARG A 772 1.37 -27.02 -26.47
CA ARG A 772 2.03 -27.49 -25.23
C ARG A 772 1.02 -27.44 -24.10
N THR A 773 1.27 -28.20 -23.08
CA THR A 773 0.50 -28.19 -21.83
C THR A 773 1.43 -27.82 -20.67
N CYS A 774 0.91 -27.10 -19.71
CA CYS A 774 1.55 -26.91 -18.40
C CYS A 774 0.83 -27.87 -17.45
N ASP A 775 1.50 -28.99 -17.11
CA ASP A 775 0.86 -30.15 -16.45
C ASP A 775 0.79 -30.01 -14.92
N VAL A 776 1.18 -28.87 -14.37
CA VAL A 776 1.13 -28.58 -12.93
C VAL A 776 -0.15 -27.79 -12.60
N TRP A 777 -1.07 -28.42 -11.90
CA TRP A 777 -2.36 -27.87 -11.50
C TRP A 777 -2.47 -27.69 -9.98
#